data_799829d24fc1a09fbaa2971cd46e8a14
#
_entry.id   799829d24fc1a09fbaa2971cd46e8a14
#
_cell.length_a   1.000
_cell.length_b   1.000
_cell.length_c   1.000
_cell.angle_alpha   90.00
_cell.angle_beta   90.00
_cell.angle_gamma   90.00
#
_symmetry.space_group_name_H-M   'P 1'
#
loop_
_entity.id
_entity.type
_entity.pdbx_description
1 polymer ?
#
loop_
_entity_poly.entity_id
_entity_poly.type
_entity_poly.pdbx_seq_one_letter_code
_entity_poly.pdbx_strand_id
1 'polypeptide(L)'
;MRNFILIISLIFINSSIIHSNDSTIILKSSISEIEKSSEITLDESTFLNLTATPKSEGFKLTWSIDYNSFDQILDKKFIIKYNTKIGSKRNKKGFEGSDWKYTGTFNTSSTSYEVKDITGGEKYEAYLGIINSGDENNIKNADITWSKKVKLKTKRGWGLMKFLILIGSLGLFIFGMKIMSDGLQRTAGEKLRKMLGSITSNRFKGVITGFMSTSIVQSSSVTTVMTVSLVNAGLINLRQSAGVMMGANIGTTITAWLVLLLGFKVSVSSYALVLIALGAPLLFMTFRRSKDLANSIIGFAILFIGLQFLKEAVPNLDKDSALVQFFVNYKDIPFLSNLMFVGLGALVTIVIQSSSAAMALTLTMVSKGIIPFEVACAMVLGENIGTTITAEIASSIGNVHAKRSARIHSLFNIVGVTWMLIIMPLFLEIIGFIIGQSHGLTFDPENTGMANEGIALFHTLFNSANVLLLIGFVPYLVNIAEKSVKSKGEADEEFKLDYITAGGVALPEVAILEAKKEVAKFGEVTTRMNSFIRSLLNDQDKKTRNKMFNKIKKYEEITDRVEVEVATYLDNVSTQEVSQEASSQIRSMLSITNDLERIGDIYYQMAKTIERKDDNKIYFLPEQRENLNNLLDAVDKAFNEMNANLNSEYGHISLENAKKYEREINQIRNNLRKSYLEQAEKGEFKFQPGIMYNDLFSSCEKVGDHIINVSEAVAGEI
;
A
#
# COMPACT_ATOMS: atom_id res chain seq x y z
N MET A 1 13.52 -17.41 9.44
CA MET A 1 12.38 -18.11 8.85
C MET A 1 12.03 -19.40 9.58
N ARG A 2 12.97 -20.34 9.79
CA ARG A 2 12.72 -21.59 10.54
C ARG A 2 12.27 -21.37 11.99
N ASN A 3 12.80 -20.35 12.68
CA ASN A 3 12.42 -20.02 14.05
C ASN A 3 11.12 -19.22 14.18
N PHE A 4 10.69 -18.51 13.13
CA PHE A 4 9.43 -17.78 13.09
C PHE A 4 8.23 -18.71 12.86
N ILE A 5 8.43 -19.74 12.04
CA ILE A 5 7.44 -20.81 11.83
C ILE A 5 7.30 -21.68 13.09
N LEU A 6 8.38 -21.88 13.85
CA LEU A 6 8.34 -22.64 15.11
C LEU A 6 7.56 -21.89 16.22
N ILE A 7 7.66 -20.56 16.27
CA ILE A 7 6.89 -19.75 17.23
C ILE A 7 5.39 -19.78 16.89
N ILE A 8 5.04 -19.74 15.61
CA ILE A 8 3.64 -19.86 15.17
C ILE A 8 3.11 -21.29 15.43
N SER A 9 3.92 -22.32 15.24
CA SER A 9 3.51 -23.70 15.53
C SER A 9 3.35 -24.00 17.03
N LEU A 10 4.12 -23.36 17.91
CA LEU A 10 3.97 -23.50 19.37
C LEU A 10 2.70 -22.82 19.90
N ILE A 11 2.20 -21.80 19.25
CA ILE A 11 0.91 -21.16 19.58
C ILE A 11 -0.28 -22.07 19.19
N PHE A 12 -0.12 -22.90 18.13
CA PHE A 12 -1.18 -23.79 17.65
C PHE A 12 -1.32 -25.11 18.45
N ILE A 13 -0.33 -25.52 19.22
CA ILE A 13 -0.36 -26.80 19.96
C ILE A 13 -1.09 -26.69 21.31
N ASN A 14 -1.26 -25.48 21.85
CA ASN A 14 -1.87 -25.29 23.18
C ASN A 14 -3.36 -24.95 23.20
N SER A 15 -4.04 -24.90 22.05
CA SER A 15 -5.48 -24.54 21.99
C SER A 15 -6.43 -25.74 21.90
N SER A 16 -5.94 -26.98 22.00
CA SER A 16 -6.76 -28.18 21.80
C SER A 16 -7.23 -28.87 23.09
N ILE A 17 -6.96 -28.30 24.25
CA ILE A 17 -7.38 -28.88 25.53
C ILE A 17 -8.06 -27.79 26.34
N ILE A 18 -9.33 -27.59 26.20
CA ILE A 18 -10.35 -27.15 27.19
C ILE A 18 -11.68 -26.98 26.42
N HIS A 19 -12.43 -28.03 26.30
CA HIS A 19 -13.91 -27.98 26.22
C HIS A 19 -14.47 -29.38 26.44
N SER A 20 -14.76 -29.68 27.67
CA SER A 20 -15.79 -30.64 28.04
C SER A 20 -16.18 -30.38 29.48
N ASN A 21 -17.36 -29.91 29.67
CA ASN A 21 -18.27 -30.29 30.76
C ASN A 21 -19.27 -29.15 30.98
N ASP A 22 -20.47 -29.38 30.51
CA ASP A 22 -21.62 -28.82 31.19
C ASP A 22 -22.71 -29.87 31.20
N SER A 23 -22.91 -30.37 32.39
CA SER A 23 -23.89 -31.40 32.71
C SER A 23 -25.22 -30.75 33.00
N THR A 24 -26.22 -31.17 32.24
CA THR A 24 -27.63 -30.91 32.48
C THR A 24 -28.07 -31.59 33.80
N ILE A 25 -28.51 -30.83 34.77
CA ILE A 25 -29.25 -31.33 35.93
C ILE A 25 -30.72 -31.03 35.74
N ILE A 26 -31.47 -32.06 35.46
CA ILE A 26 -32.95 -32.09 35.54
C ILE A 26 -33.32 -32.44 36.98
N LEU A 27 -34.01 -31.56 37.64
CA LEU A 27 -34.71 -31.91 38.88
C LEU A 27 -36.20 -31.84 38.71
N LYS A 28 -36.81 -33.03 38.70
CA LYS A 28 -38.21 -33.25 38.97
C LYS A 28 -38.41 -33.23 40.50
N SER A 29 -39.37 -32.45 40.99
CA SER A 29 -40.08 -32.77 42.23
C SER A 29 -41.43 -32.08 42.22
N SER A 30 -42.39 -32.86 42.10
CA SER A 30 -43.46 -33.30 43.01
C SER A 30 -44.57 -32.25 43.23
N ILE A 31 -45.68 -32.69 42.68
CA ILE A 31 -47.04 -32.16 42.89
C ILE A 31 -47.48 -32.58 44.30
N SER A 32 -47.98 -31.66 45.11
CA SER A 32 -49.13 -31.88 45.98
C SER A 32 -49.58 -30.60 46.73
N GLU A 33 -50.88 -30.31 46.58
CA GLU A 33 -51.75 -29.66 47.55
C GLU A 33 -51.55 -28.13 47.84
N ILE A 34 -52.47 -27.24 47.76
CA ILE A 34 -53.85 -27.20 48.33
C ILE A 34 -54.61 -26.01 47.71
N GLU A 35 -55.88 -26.21 47.40
CA GLU A 35 -56.87 -25.15 47.16
C GLU A 35 -56.96 -24.19 48.35
N LYS A 36 -56.76 -22.89 48.08
CA LYS A 36 -57.43 -21.79 48.75
C LYS A 36 -57.71 -20.72 47.73
N SER A 37 -58.99 -20.54 47.43
CA SER A 37 -59.50 -19.38 46.70
C SER A 37 -59.27 -18.12 47.54
N SER A 38 -58.17 -17.47 47.31
CA SER A 38 -57.99 -16.04 47.60
C SER A 38 -58.13 -15.34 46.25
N GLU A 39 -59.00 -14.32 46.18
CA GLU A 39 -59.01 -13.36 45.07
C GLU A 39 -57.58 -12.91 44.86
N ILE A 40 -56.93 -13.38 43.79
CA ILE A 40 -55.59 -12.99 43.40
C ILE A 40 -55.76 -11.57 42.85
N THR A 41 -55.40 -10.56 43.63
CA THR A 41 -55.35 -9.18 43.16
C THR A 41 -54.11 -9.02 42.28
N LEU A 42 -54.28 -8.42 41.08
CA LEU A 42 -53.18 -8.07 40.22
C LEU A 42 -52.26 -7.08 40.90
N ASP A 43 -51.02 -7.44 41.12
CA ASP A 43 -50.00 -6.57 41.76
C ASP A 43 -48.65 -6.64 41.01
N GLU A 44 -47.62 -6.10 41.59
CA GLU A 44 -46.23 -6.15 41.00
C GLU A 44 -45.73 -7.56 40.76
N SER A 45 -46.21 -8.59 41.47
CA SER A 45 -45.79 -9.97 41.36
C SER A 45 -46.35 -10.67 40.10
N THR A 46 -47.39 -10.10 39.49
CA THR A 46 -47.97 -10.56 38.23
C THR A 46 -46.97 -10.58 37.08
N PHE A 47 -45.94 -9.71 37.11
CA PHE A 47 -44.95 -9.58 36.11
C PHE A 47 -43.65 -10.31 36.51
N LEU A 48 -43.36 -11.42 35.82
CA LEU A 48 -42.17 -12.24 36.04
C LEU A 48 -41.11 -11.95 35.00
N ASN A 49 -39.85 -12.05 35.38
CA ASN A 49 -38.71 -11.96 34.47
C ASN A 49 -38.67 -10.66 33.61
N LEU A 50 -39.21 -9.55 34.13
CA LEU A 50 -39.17 -8.29 33.37
C LEU A 50 -37.76 -7.81 33.19
N THR A 51 -37.31 -7.76 31.96
CA THR A 51 -35.97 -7.31 31.57
C THR A 51 -36.01 -6.26 30.48
N ALA A 52 -34.99 -5.42 30.41
CA ALA A 52 -34.86 -4.39 29.37
C ALA A 52 -33.56 -4.55 28.61
N THR A 53 -33.66 -4.69 27.31
CA THR A 53 -32.51 -4.73 26.39
C THR A 53 -32.34 -3.36 25.73
N PRO A 54 -31.21 -2.64 25.97
CA PRO A 54 -31.00 -1.32 25.42
C PRO A 54 -30.66 -1.37 23.93
N LYS A 55 -31.24 -0.49 23.12
CA LYS A 55 -30.97 -0.20 21.73
C LYS A 55 -30.41 1.22 21.54
N SER A 56 -30.00 1.59 20.32
CA SER A 56 -29.42 2.92 20.02
C SER A 56 -30.45 4.06 20.12
N GLU A 57 -31.66 3.83 19.65
CA GLU A 57 -32.76 4.81 19.63
C GLU A 57 -34.01 4.26 20.30
N GLY A 58 -33.85 3.28 21.20
CA GLY A 58 -34.94 2.62 21.85
C GLY A 58 -34.51 1.67 22.95
N PHE A 59 -35.45 0.88 23.41
CA PHE A 59 -35.22 -0.31 24.25
C PHE A 59 -36.34 -1.31 24.05
N LYS A 60 -36.01 -2.60 24.21
CA LYS A 60 -36.98 -3.69 24.19
C LYS A 60 -37.21 -4.18 25.61
N LEU A 61 -38.46 -4.17 26.10
CA LEU A 61 -38.86 -4.86 27.31
C LEU A 61 -39.29 -6.29 26.93
N THR A 62 -38.87 -7.24 27.76
CA THR A 62 -39.34 -8.63 27.69
C THR A 62 -39.81 -9.06 29.08
N TRP A 63 -40.88 -9.82 29.15
CA TRP A 63 -41.49 -10.28 30.39
C TRP A 63 -42.20 -11.62 30.22
N SER A 64 -42.50 -12.25 31.32
CA SER A 64 -43.50 -13.32 31.45
C SER A 64 -44.53 -12.94 32.49
N ILE A 65 -45.68 -13.55 32.42
CA ILE A 65 -46.79 -13.32 33.35
C ILE A 65 -46.94 -14.55 34.20
N ASP A 66 -47.27 -14.38 35.46
CA ASP A 66 -47.58 -15.52 36.33
C ASP A 66 -48.82 -16.27 35.83
N TYR A 67 -48.67 -17.60 35.72
CA TYR A 67 -49.72 -18.47 35.17
C TYR A 67 -51.08 -18.32 35.90
N ASN A 68 -51.05 -18.12 37.20
CA ASN A 68 -52.26 -17.95 38.01
C ASN A 68 -53.01 -16.63 37.76
N SER A 69 -52.33 -15.66 37.15
CA SER A 69 -52.90 -14.33 36.82
C SER A 69 -53.41 -14.26 35.38
N PHE A 70 -53.24 -15.29 34.58
CA PHE A 70 -53.50 -15.24 33.14
C PHE A 70 -54.96 -15.02 32.80
N ASP A 71 -55.86 -15.68 33.49
CA ASP A 71 -57.33 -15.55 33.25
C ASP A 71 -57.89 -14.16 33.62
N GLN A 72 -57.23 -13.46 34.54
CA GLN A 72 -57.66 -12.12 34.98
C GLN A 72 -57.20 -10.99 34.06
N ILE A 73 -56.32 -11.30 33.08
CA ILE A 73 -55.80 -10.32 32.14
C ILE A 73 -56.30 -10.47 30.71
N LEU A 74 -57.17 -11.49 30.44
CA LEU A 74 -57.67 -11.80 29.12
C LEU A 74 -58.39 -10.63 28.44
N ASP A 75 -59.14 -9.81 29.22
CA ASP A 75 -59.89 -8.62 28.77
C ASP A 75 -59.12 -7.31 29.01
N LYS A 76 -57.84 -7.38 29.31
CA LYS A 76 -57.00 -6.21 29.61
C LYS A 76 -56.00 -5.96 28.51
N LYS A 77 -55.31 -4.82 28.59
CA LYS A 77 -54.24 -4.49 27.67
C LYS A 77 -52.99 -4.10 28.42
N PHE A 78 -51.81 -4.24 27.77
CA PHE A 78 -50.58 -3.75 28.29
C PHE A 78 -50.30 -2.32 27.82
N ILE A 79 -49.57 -1.57 28.69
CA ILE A 79 -49.09 -0.24 28.43
C ILE A 79 -47.70 -0.05 29.08
N ILE A 80 -46.82 0.69 28.45
CA ILE A 80 -45.53 0.99 29.02
C ILE A 80 -45.45 2.52 29.32
N LYS A 81 -45.08 2.83 30.56
CA LYS A 81 -44.64 4.19 30.87
C LYS A 81 -43.13 4.26 31.03
N TYR A 82 -42.54 5.30 30.50
CA TYR A 82 -41.11 5.50 30.60
C TYR A 82 -40.74 6.99 30.74
N ASN A 83 -39.60 7.27 31.38
CA ASN A 83 -39.08 8.60 31.53
C ASN A 83 -37.57 8.61 31.51
N THR A 84 -36.97 9.75 31.11
CA THR A 84 -35.53 10.00 31.14
C THR A 84 -35.18 10.93 32.31
N LYS A 85 -34.04 10.62 32.95
CA LYS A 85 -33.48 11.50 34.02
C LYS A 85 -32.80 12.76 33.51
N ILE A 86 -32.96 13.12 32.22
CA ILE A 86 -32.27 14.29 31.67
C ILE A 86 -33.13 15.52 31.67
N GLY A 87 -32.56 16.57 32.27
CA GLY A 87 -33.09 17.91 32.24
C GLY A 87 -33.38 18.54 33.60
N SER A 88 -33.37 17.81 34.71
CA SER A 88 -33.43 18.47 36.00
C SER A 88 -32.06 18.98 36.41
N LYS A 89 -31.73 20.23 36.12
CA LYS A 89 -30.85 21.00 37.00
C LYS A 89 -31.34 20.75 38.44
N ARG A 90 -30.43 20.28 39.30
CA ARG A 90 -30.66 20.07 40.73
C ARG A 90 -31.52 21.17 41.34
N ASN A 91 -32.79 20.99 41.40
CA ASN A 91 -33.63 21.69 42.36
C ASN A 91 -33.83 20.76 43.55
N LYS A 92 -33.47 21.28 44.71
CA LYS A 92 -33.53 20.60 46.03
C LYS A 92 -34.96 20.27 46.51
N LYS A 93 -35.95 20.29 45.66
CA LYS A 93 -37.33 19.82 45.95
C LYS A 93 -37.67 18.70 45.01
N GLY A 94 -38.21 17.64 45.59
CA GLY A 94 -38.50 16.35 44.96
C GLY A 94 -39.15 16.46 43.59
N PHE A 95 -39.05 15.38 42.84
CA PHE A 95 -39.66 15.19 41.50
C PHE A 95 -41.18 15.48 41.58
N GLU A 96 -41.57 16.72 41.44
CA GLU A 96 -42.93 17.12 41.10
C GLU A 96 -42.99 17.40 39.61
N GLY A 97 -43.87 16.68 38.92
CA GLY A 97 -44.20 16.94 37.52
C GLY A 97 -43.71 15.86 36.58
N SER A 98 -44.59 15.05 36.32
CA SER A 98 -44.75 13.93 35.44
C SER A 98 -44.43 14.24 33.97
N ASP A 99 -43.23 14.10 33.55
CA ASP A 99 -42.90 13.95 32.11
C ASP A 99 -42.84 12.46 31.71
N TRP A 100 -43.75 11.66 32.29
CA TRP A 100 -43.90 10.29 31.88
C TRP A 100 -44.50 10.22 30.48
N LYS A 101 -43.80 9.53 29.59
CA LYS A 101 -44.32 9.15 28.26
C LYS A 101 -44.95 7.79 28.36
N TYR A 102 -46.02 7.59 27.61
CA TYR A 102 -46.75 6.35 27.53
C TYR A 102 -46.72 5.83 26.10
N THR A 103 -46.61 4.48 25.94
CA THR A 103 -46.83 3.86 24.65
C THR A 103 -48.35 3.79 24.39
N GLY A 104 -48.75 3.45 23.15
CA GLY A 104 -50.07 2.94 22.89
C GLY A 104 -50.28 1.61 23.64
N THR A 105 -51.55 1.26 23.86
CA THR A 105 -51.92 -0.03 24.46
C THR A 105 -51.68 -1.16 23.46
N PHE A 106 -51.32 -2.36 23.95
CA PHE A 106 -51.08 -3.53 23.15
C PHE A 106 -51.57 -4.80 23.85
N ASN A 107 -51.64 -5.89 23.08
CA ASN A 107 -52.32 -7.10 23.52
C ASN A 107 -51.58 -7.84 24.64
N THR A 108 -52.32 -8.42 25.59
CA THR A 108 -51.78 -9.19 26.73
C THR A 108 -51.13 -10.51 26.32
N SER A 109 -51.32 -10.98 25.09
CA SER A 109 -50.58 -12.10 24.52
C SER A 109 -49.12 -11.76 24.19
N SER A 110 -48.75 -10.51 24.20
CA SER A 110 -47.38 -10.09 23.89
C SER A 110 -46.42 -10.32 25.07
N THR A 111 -45.31 -10.96 24.82
CA THR A 111 -44.22 -11.18 25.79
C THR A 111 -43.08 -10.21 25.65
N SER A 112 -43.16 -9.30 24.70
CA SER A 112 -42.17 -8.24 24.49
C SER A 112 -42.75 -7.05 23.75
N TYR A 113 -42.19 -5.87 24.00
CA TYR A 113 -42.52 -4.63 23.30
C TYR A 113 -41.28 -3.75 23.11
N GLU A 114 -41.18 -3.12 21.97
CA GLU A 114 -40.04 -2.21 21.65
C GLU A 114 -40.51 -0.76 21.67
N VAL A 115 -39.88 0.02 22.57
CA VAL A 115 -40.05 1.49 22.61
C VAL A 115 -39.01 2.06 21.65
N LYS A 116 -39.46 2.79 20.63
CA LYS A 116 -38.64 3.44 19.60
C LYS A 116 -38.65 4.96 19.74
N ASP A 117 -37.81 5.64 18.95
CA ASP A 117 -37.77 7.12 18.82
C ASP A 117 -37.45 7.86 20.12
N ILE A 118 -36.56 7.31 20.92
CA ILE A 118 -36.05 7.93 22.12
C ILE A 118 -34.57 8.25 22.04
N THR A 119 -34.12 9.22 22.84
CA THR A 119 -32.73 9.70 22.81
C THR A 119 -31.75 8.62 23.23
N GLY A 120 -30.77 8.34 22.38
CA GLY A 120 -29.73 7.37 22.67
C GLY A 120 -28.69 7.85 23.68
N GLY A 121 -28.14 6.95 24.47
CA GLY A 121 -27.09 7.21 25.45
C GLY A 121 -27.60 7.67 26.82
N GLU A 122 -28.91 7.77 26.98
CA GLU A 122 -29.56 8.28 28.16
C GLU A 122 -30.02 7.17 29.11
N LYS A 123 -30.19 7.50 30.39
CA LYS A 123 -30.72 6.58 31.40
C LYS A 123 -32.24 6.73 31.46
N TYR A 124 -32.93 5.63 31.25
CA TYR A 124 -34.38 5.54 31.32
C TYR A 124 -34.83 4.71 32.52
N GLU A 125 -35.99 5.03 33.04
CA GLU A 125 -36.77 4.20 33.95
C GLU A 125 -38.05 3.84 33.20
N ALA A 126 -38.42 2.56 33.19
CA ALA A 126 -39.59 2.05 32.52
C ALA A 126 -40.40 1.13 33.45
N TYR A 127 -41.71 1.09 33.23
CA TYR A 127 -42.65 0.23 33.90
C TYR A 127 -43.57 -0.37 32.86
N LEU A 128 -43.91 -1.64 33.00
CA LEU A 128 -44.96 -2.31 32.27
C LEU A 128 -46.24 -2.21 33.11
N GLY A 129 -47.35 -1.86 32.53
CA GLY A 129 -48.65 -1.77 33.20
C GLY A 129 -49.74 -2.58 32.56
N ILE A 130 -50.73 -2.98 33.35
CA ILE A 130 -51.98 -3.61 32.92
C ILE A 130 -53.10 -2.62 33.10
N ILE A 131 -53.85 -2.33 32.04
CA ILE A 131 -55.00 -1.41 31.99
C ILE A 131 -56.25 -2.15 31.51
N ASN A 132 -57.44 -1.79 32.01
CA ASN A 132 -58.70 -2.34 31.54
C ASN A 132 -58.98 -1.90 30.08
N SER A 133 -59.54 -2.81 29.31
CA SER A 133 -59.99 -2.50 27.96
C SER A 133 -61.17 -1.50 28.06
N GLY A 134 -61.03 -0.32 27.51
CA GLY A 134 -62.01 0.79 27.62
C GLY A 134 -61.44 2.03 28.26
N ASP A 135 -60.39 1.96 29.11
CA ASP A 135 -59.75 3.13 29.78
C ASP A 135 -58.61 3.70 28.94
N GLU A 136 -58.39 3.22 27.74
CA GLU A 136 -57.27 3.55 26.85
C GLU A 136 -57.19 5.06 26.52
N ASN A 137 -58.33 5.71 26.42
CA ASN A 137 -58.40 7.15 26.10
C ASN A 137 -58.16 8.07 27.31
N ASN A 138 -58.11 7.50 28.53
CA ASN A 138 -57.96 8.29 29.77
C ASN A 138 -56.89 7.72 30.70
N ILE A 139 -55.73 7.45 30.18
CA ILE A 139 -54.59 6.76 30.83
C ILE A 139 -54.17 7.43 32.15
N LYS A 140 -54.38 8.75 32.28
CA LYS A 140 -53.99 9.51 33.47
C LYS A 140 -54.88 9.24 34.70
N ASN A 141 -56.12 8.83 34.48
CA ASN A 141 -57.12 8.57 35.53
C ASN A 141 -57.49 7.06 35.62
N ALA A 142 -56.91 6.22 34.77
CA ALA A 142 -57.15 4.80 34.76
C ALA A 142 -56.44 4.10 35.94
N ASP A 143 -57.13 3.08 36.49
CA ASP A 143 -56.53 2.20 37.48
C ASP A 143 -55.57 1.23 36.75
N ILE A 144 -54.26 1.42 36.95
CA ILE A 144 -53.22 0.67 36.24
C ILE A 144 -52.32 -0.05 37.26
N THR A 145 -52.28 -1.33 37.19
CA THR A 145 -51.32 -2.14 37.95
C THR A 145 -49.94 -2.09 37.28
N TRP A 146 -48.95 -1.55 37.98
CA TRP A 146 -47.58 -1.37 37.44
C TRP A 146 -46.62 -2.43 37.95
N SER A 147 -45.75 -2.88 37.07
CA SER A 147 -44.62 -3.75 37.37
C SER A 147 -43.57 -3.09 38.23
N LYS A 148 -42.58 -3.86 38.67
CA LYS A 148 -41.35 -3.31 39.23
C LYS A 148 -40.64 -2.44 38.20
N LYS A 149 -39.96 -1.45 38.72
CA LYS A 149 -39.16 -0.51 37.93
C LYS A 149 -37.98 -1.19 37.25
N VAL A 150 -37.83 -1.01 35.96
CA VAL A 150 -36.65 -1.39 35.21
C VAL A 150 -35.83 -0.15 34.87
N LYS A 151 -34.53 -0.17 35.21
CA LYS A 151 -33.59 0.89 34.86
C LYS A 151 -32.70 0.39 33.72
N LEU A 152 -32.55 1.22 32.70
CA LEU A 152 -31.68 0.91 31.56
C LEU A 152 -30.96 2.19 31.10
N LYS A 153 -29.87 1.99 30.36
CA LYS A 153 -29.20 3.06 29.63
C LYS A 153 -29.21 2.69 28.16
N THR A 154 -29.86 3.53 27.34
CA THR A 154 -29.84 3.31 25.86
C THR A 154 -28.44 3.45 25.32
N LYS A 155 -28.17 2.81 24.21
CA LYS A 155 -26.87 2.93 23.53
C LYS A 155 -26.80 4.31 22.88
N ARG A 156 -25.64 4.99 22.96
CA ARG A 156 -25.42 6.23 22.20
C ARG A 156 -25.47 5.94 20.72
N GLY A 157 -26.22 6.71 19.97
CA GLY A 157 -26.21 6.72 18.51
C GLY A 157 -24.83 7.12 17.95
N TRP A 158 -24.67 6.99 16.65
CA TRP A 158 -23.43 7.33 15.92
C TRP A 158 -23.32 8.87 15.86
N GLY A 159 -22.44 9.45 16.69
CA GLY A 159 -22.11 10.88 16.66
C GLY A 159 -20.69 11.11 16.13
N LEU A 160 -20.35 12.38 15.91
CA LEU A 160 -19.04 12.82 15.41
C LEU A 160 -17.87 12.18 16.17
N MET A 161 -17.96 12.02 17.48
CA MET A 161 -16.91 11.39 18.29
C MET A 161 -16.66 9.92 17.89
N LYS A 162 -17.70 9.13 17.63
CA LYS A 162 -17.53 7.73 17.19
C LYS A 162 -16.99 7.66 15.79
N PHE A 163 -17.37 8.58 14.91
CA PHE A 163 -16.80 8.69 13.57
C PHE A 163 -15.30 9.02 13.65
N LEU A 164 -14.89 9.94 14.51
CA LEU A 164 -13.47 10.26 14.71
C LEU A 164 -12.70 9.08 15.32
N ILE A 165 -13.32 8.31 16.25
CA ILE A 165 -12.71 7.09 16.80
C ILE A 165 -12.55 6.03 15.69
N LEU A 166 -13.53 5.88 14.78
CA LEU A 166 -13.44 4.96 13.65
C LEU A 166 -12.25 5.31 12.74
N ILE A 167 -12.13 6.60 12.37
CA ILE A 167 -10.99 7.08 11.56
C ILE A 167 -9.67 6.88 12.30
N GLY A 168 -9.61 7.19 13.60
CA GLY A 168 -8.40 6.98 14.41
C GLY A 168 -8.02 5.52 14.55
N SER A 169 -9.00 4.63 14.69
CA SER A 169 -8.76 3.17 14.75
C SER A 169 -8.25 2.62 13.43
N LEU A 170 -8.82 3.08 12.31
CA LEU A 170 -8.35 2.75 10.97
C LEU A 170 -6.94 3.29 10.74
N GLY A 171 -6.66 4.53 11.19
CA GLY A 171 -5.33 5.13 11.15
C GLY A 171 -4.31 4.32 11.95
N LEU A 172 -4.66 3.85 13.15
CA LEU A 172 -3.79 3.00 13.98
C LEU A 172 -3.53 1.64 13.32
N PHE A 173 -4.56 1.03 12.70
CA PHE A 173 -4.42 -0.21 11.95
C PHE A 173 -3.44 -0.05 10.77
N ILE A 174 -3.61 1.02 9.97
CA ILE A 174 -2.73 1.33 8.83
C ILE A 174 -1.30 1.64 9.31
N PHE A 175 -1.15 2.38 10.39
CA PHE A 175 0.16 2.69 10.98
C PHE A 175 0.89 1.43 11.45
N GLY A 176 0.18 0.54 12.18
CA GLY A 176 0.73 -0.75 12.59
C GLY A 176 1.15 -1.62 11.39
N MET A 177 0.30 -1.66 10.34
CA MET A 177 0.61 -2.36 9.09
C MET A 177 1.86 -1.78 8.41
N LYS A 178 2.00 -0.44 8.36
CA LYS A 178 3.16 0.23 7.78
C LYS A 178 4.44 -0.12 8.53
N ILE A 179 4.47 0.03 9.86
CA ILE A 179 5.64 -0.31 10.66
C ILE A 179 6.03 -1.79 10.50
N MET A 180 5.05 -2.69 10.52
CA MET A 180 5.27 -4.12 10.30
C MET A 180 5.86 -4.39 8.91
N SER A 181 5.26 -3.82 7.88
CA SER A 181 5.69 -3.95 6.49
C SER A 181 7.10 -3.42 6.28
N ASP A 182 7.41 -2.22 6.79
CA ASP A 182 8.74 -1.60 6.70
C ASP A 182 9.79 -2.47 7.40
N GLY A 183 9.49 -2.99 8.59
CA GLY A 183 10.38 -3.89 9.32
C GLY A 183 10.63 -5.21 8.59
N LEU A 184 9.57 -5.84 8.04
CA LEU A 184 9.68 -7.07 7.24
C LEU A 184 10.46 -6.82 5.94
N GLN A 185 10.21 -5.70 5.27
CA GLN A 185 10.87 -5.30 4.05
C GLN A 185 12.38 -5.10 4.27
N ARG A 186 12.79 -4.38 5.31
CA ARG A 186 14.21 -4.17 5.66
C ARG A 186 14.89 -5.49 6.07
N THR A 187 14.21 -6.35 6.82
CA THR A 187 14.73 -7.67 7.19
C THR A 187 14.92 -8.58 5.97
N ALA A 188 14.03 -8.48 4.98
CA ALA A 188 14.04 -9.29 3.75
C ALA A 188 14.83 -8.64 2.59
N GLY A 189 15.22 -7.36 2.70
CA GLY A 189 15.65 -6.48 1.62
C GLY A 189 16.59 -7.10 0.59
N GLU A 190 17.73 -7.66 0.99
CA GLU A 190 18.68 -8.30 0.09
C GLU A 190 18.10 -9.54 -0.64
N LYS A 191 17.34 -10.37 0.10
CA LYS A 191 16.69 -11.55 -0.48
C LYS A 191 15.57 -11.16 -1.44
N LEU A 192 14.82 -10.12 -1.09
CA LEU A 192 13.75 -9.57 -1.92
C LEU A 192 14.34 -9.01 -3.23
N ARG A 193 15.46 -8.26 -3.16
CA ARG A 193 16.19 -7.76 -4.33
C ARG A 193 16.68 -8.90 -5.23
N LYS A 194 17.35 -9.92 -4.67
CA LYS A 194 17.83 -11.09 -5.41
C LYS A 194 16.67 -11.84 -6.07
N MET A 195 15.55 -11.97 -5.36
CA MET A 195 14.35 -12.63 -5.87
C MET A 195 13.72 -11.84 -7.03
N LEU A 196 13.61 -10.51 -6.91
CA LEU A 196 13.10 -9.64 -7.97
C LEU A 196 14.08 -9.55 -9.16
N GLY A 197 15.39 -9.50 -8.91
CA GLY A 197 16.42 -9.55 -9.97
C GLY A 197 16.48 -10.88 -10.70
N SER A 198 16.07 -12.00 -10.08
CA SER A 198 16.06 -13.33 -10.69
C SER A 198 14.85 -13.59 -11.62
N ILE A 199 13.95 -12.62 -11.79
CA ILE A 199 12.76 -12.72 -12.69
C ILE A 199 13.17 -12.72 -14.19
N THR A 200 14.29 -13.20 -14.52
CA THR A 200 14.95 -12.92 -15.79
C THR A 200 14.32 -13.53 -17.05
N SER A 201 13.32 -14.40 -16.99
CA SER A 201 12.91 -15.09 -18.22
C SER A 201 11.42 -15.38 -18.43
N ASN A 202 10.56 -15.32 -17.41
CA ASN A 202 9.20 -15.85 -17.61
C ASN A 202 8.15 -15.19 -16.71
N ARG A 203 6.99 -14.82 -17.30
CA ARG A 203 5.81 -14.30 -16.57
C ARG A 203 5.35 -15.21 -15.43
N PHE A 204 5.50 -16.52 -15.55
CA PHE A 204 5.13 -17.49 -14.49
C PHE A 204 6.03 -17.35 -13.25
N LYS A 205 7.34 -17.19 -13.42
CA LYS A 205 8.25 -16.87 -12.33
C LYS A 205 7.90 -15.52 -11.71
N GLY A 206 7.49 -14.55 -12.53
CA GLY A 206 6.98 -13.26 -12.05
C GLY A 206 5.82 -13.41 -11.09
N VAL A 207 4.82 -14.27 -11.40
CA VAL A 207 3.68 -14.54 -10.49
C VAL A 207 4.15 -15.08 -9.15
N ILE A 208 5.03 -16.08 -9.15
CA ILE A 208 5.57 -16.64 -7.90
C ILE A 208 6.33 -15.57 -7.11
N THR A 209 7.16 -14.77 -7.78
CA THR A 209 7.90 -13.70 -7.14
C THR A 209 7.00 -12.62 -6.57
N GLY A 210 5.99 -12.17 -7.33
CA GLY A 210 5.02 -11.19 -6.86
C GLY A 210 4.20 -11.70 -5.68
N PHE A 211 3.76 -12.96 -5.73
CA PHE A 211 3.09 -13.63 -4.62
C PHE A 211 3.96 -13.65 -3.36
N MET A 212 5.19 -14.15 -3.47
CA MET A 212 6.12 -14.25 -2.33
C MET A 212 6.50 -12.88 -1.78
N SER A 213 6.79 -11.90 -2.66
CA SER A 213 7.12 -10.53 -2.25
C SER A 213 6.00 -9.91 -1.45
N THR A 214 4.77 -9.94 -1.96
CA THR A 214 3.62 -9.35 -1.29
C THR A 214 3.26 -10.10 -0.01
N SER A 215 3.35 -11.43 0.00
CA SER A 215 3.11 -12.24 1.21
C SER A 215 4.11 -11.93 2.33
N ILE A 216 5.38 -11.65 1.99
CA ILE A 216 6.41 -11.30 2.97
C ILE A 216 6.25 -9.85 3.42
N VAL A 217 6.13 -8.92 2.47
CA VAL A 217 6.06 -7.47 2.74
C VAL A 217 4.69 -7.06 3.30
N GLN A 218 3.65 -7.87 3.07
CA GLN A 218 2.25 -7.59 3.43
C GLN A 218 1.70 -6.29 2.81
N SER A 219 2.26 -5.89 1.65
CA SER A 219 1.85 -4.69 0.90
C SER A 219 1.97 -4.91 -0.61
N SER A 220 0.84 -5.04 -1.28
CA SER A 220 0.80 -5.11 -2.75
C SER A 220 1.17 -3.77 -3.40
N SER A 221 0.81 -2.65 -2.76
CA SER A 221 1.18 -1.31 -3.27
C SER A 221 2.69 -1.14 -3.34
N VAL A 222 3.44 -1.56 -2.30
CA VAL A 222 4.91 -1.55 -2.32
C VAL A 222 5.44 -2.43 -3.43
N THR A 223 4.95 -3.67 -3.56
CA THR A 223 5.39 -4.61 -4.60
C THR A 223 5.11 -4.08 -6.00
N THR A 224 3.95 -3.45 -6.24
CA THR A 224 3.59 -2.90 -7.55
C THR A 224 4.37 -1.65 -7.89
N VAL A 225 4.54 -0.71 -6.95
CA VAL A 225 5.37 0.50 -7.15
C VAL A 225 6.82 0.09 -7.46
N MET A 226 7.38 -0.84 -6.69
CA MET A 226 8.71 -1.37 -6.94
C MET A 226 8.83 -2.04 -8.31
N THR A 227 7.79 -2.77 -8.75
CA THR A 227 7.73 -3.38 -10.08
C THR A 227 7.72 -2.30 -11.18
N VAL A 228 6.95 -1.22 -10.99
CA VAL A 228 6.94 -0.06 -11.89
C VAL A 228 8.33 0.58 -11.97
N SER A 229 8.99 0.77 -10.83
CA SER A 229 10.37 1.32 -10.78
C SER A 229 11.36 0.41 -11.51
N LEU A 230 11.30 -0.91 -11.33
CA LEU A 230 12.16 -1.85 -12.06
C LEU A 230 11.92 -1.82 -13.58
N VAL A 231 10.67 -1.63 -14.03
CA VAL A 231 10.36 -1.41 -15.45
C VAL A 231 10.91 -0.07 -15.92
N ASN A 232 10.75 0.98 -15.11
CA ASN A 232 11.28 2.31 -15.38
C ASN A 232 12.80 2.28 -15.57
N ALA A 233 13.51 1.55 -14.71
CA ALA A 233 14.95 1.31 -14.80
C ALA A 233 15.36 0.31 -15.92
N GLY A 234 14.42 -0.23 -16.69
CA GLY A 234 14.72 -1.20 -17.75
C GLY A 234 15.26 -2.55 -17.27
N LEU A 235 15.11 -2.85 -15.97
CA LEU A 235 15.59 -4.10 -15.36
C LEU A 235 14.67 -5.28 -15.61
N ILE A 236 13.38 -5.02 -15.79
CA ILE A 236 12.37 -6.00 -16.18
C ILE A 236 11.51 -5.45 -17.32
N ASN A 237 11.03 -6.35 -18.17
CA ASN A 237 10.13 -5.96 -19.26
C ASN A 237 8.65 -5.99 -18.84
N LEU A 238 7.76 -5.44 -19.68
CA LEU A 238 6.33 -5.35 -19.42
C LEU A 238 5.64 -6.69 -19.15
N ARG A 239 6.10 -7.80 -19.81
CA ARG A 239 5.53 -9.13 -19.60
C ARG A 239 5.91 -9.72 -18.25
N GLN A 240 7.13 -9.45 -17.80
CA GLN A 240 7.63 -9.86 -16.49
C GLN A 240 6.91 -9.06 -15.40
N SER A 241 6.76 -7.74 -15.57
CA SER A 241 6.04 -6.89 -14.60
C SER A 241 4.58 -7.31 -14.46
N ALA A 242 3.90 -7.64 -15.56
CA ALA A 242 2.55 -8.17 -15.54
C ALA A 242 2.45 -9.42 -14.63
N GLY A 243 3.39 -10.36 -14.76
CA GLY A 243 3.44 -11.54 -13.90
C GLY A 243 3.60 -11.19 -12.42
N VAL A 244 4.51 -10.26 -12.08
CA VAL A 244 4.72 -9.83 -10.69
C VAL A 244 3.46 -9.18 -10.12
N MET A 245 2.81 -8.29 -10.86
CA MET A 245 1.58 -7.62 -10.43
C MET A 245 0.41 -8.60 -10.24
N MET A 246 0.28 -9.59 -11.13
CA MET A 246 -0.67 -10.70 -10.99
C MET A 246 -0.41 -11.49 -9.71
N GLY A 247 0.85 -11.84 -9.44
CA GLY A 247 1.25 -12.52 -8.21
C GLY A 247 1.01 -11.70 -6.95
N ALA A 248 1.27 -10.40 -7.01
CA ALA A 248 1.03 -9.47 -5.89
C ALA A 248 -0.44 -9.46 -5.48
N ASN A 249 -1.37 -9.53 -6.42
CA ASN A 249 -2.80 -9.62 -6.13
C ASN A 249 -3.15 -10.90 -5.34
N ILE A 250 -2.59 -12.05 -5.72
CA ILE A 250 -2.76 -13.29 -4.93
C ILE A 250 -2.13 -13.11 -3.54
N GLY A 251 -0.93 -12.52 -3.45
CA GLY A 251 -0.24 -12.28 -2.18
C GLY A 251 -1.04 -11.42 -1.19
N THR A 252 -1.84 -10.47 -1.68
CA THR A 252 -2.71 -9.62 -0.84
C THR A 252 -3.76 -10.45 -0.10
N THR A 253 -4.20 -11.58 -0.65
CA THR A 253 -5.21 -12.43 -0.01
C THR A 253 -4.72 -13.05 1.31
N ILE A 254 -3.41 -13.22 1.47
CA ILE A 254 -2.80 -13.67 2.74
C ILE A 254 -3.13 -12.71 3.88
N THR A 255 -3.15 -11.39 3.60
CA THR A 255 -3.51 -10.39 4.61
C THR A 255 -4.95 -10.56 5.09
N ALA A 256 -5.90 -10.85 4.17
CA ALA A 256 -7.29 -11.12 4.52
C ALA A 256 -7.40 -12.31 5.49
N TRP A 257 -6.68 -13.41 5.23
CA TRP A 257 -6.63 -14.56 6.12
C TRP A 257 -5.96 -14.25 7.45
N LEU A 258 -4.87 -13.45 7.47
CA LEU A 258 -4.23 -13.02 8.72
C LEU A 258 -5.20 -12.21 9.59
N VAL A 259 -5.89 -11.23 9.00
CA VAL A 259 -6.90 -10.42 9.70
C VAL A 259 -8.02 -11.30 10.23
N LEU A 260 -8.54 -12.22 9.41
CA LEU A 260 -9.61 -13.13 9.81
C LEU A 260 -9.19 -14.07 10.95
N LEU A 261 -8.10 -14.81 10.76
CA LEU A 261 -7.68 -15.84 11.71
C LEU A 261 -7.18 -15.22 13.01
N LEU A 262 -6.29 -14.25 12.93
CA LEU A 262 -5.63 -13.68 14.10
C LEU A 262 -6.41 -12.52 14.73
N GLY A 263 -7.26 -11.85 13.95
CA GLY A 263 -8.07 -10.75 14.43
C GLY A 263 -9.44 -11.16 14.94
N PHE A 264 -10.13 -12.06 14.23
CA PHE A 264 -11.51 -12.45 14.56
C PHE A 264 -11.60 -13.78 15.28
N LYS A 265 -10.81 -14.81 14.88
CA LYS A 265 -10.88 -16.15 15.53
C LYS A 265 -10.03 -16.22 16.81
N VAL A 266 -8.77 -15.79 16.77
CA VAL A 266 -7.81 -15.95 17.90
C VAL A 266 -7.73 -14.71 18.79
N SER A 267 -8.16 -13.53 18.31
CA SER A 267 -8.10 -12.25 19.03
C SER A 267 -6.69 -11.92 19.56
N VAL A 268 -5.70 -11.93 18.66
CA VAL A 268 -4.27 -11.64 18.99
C VAL A 268 -4.10 -10.28 19.69
N SER A 269 -5.05 -9.37 19.54
CA SER A 269 -5.09 -8.09 20.27
C SER A 269 -4.96 -8.27 21.79
N SER A 270 -5.46 -9.37 22.35
CA SER A 270 -5.33 -9.68 23.80
C SER A 270 -3.87 -9.93 24.23
N TYR A 271 -3.01 -10.33 23.30
CA TYR A 271 -1.59 -10.59 23.52
C TYR A 271 -0.68 -9.48 22.96
N ALA A 272 -1.26 -8.42 22.40
CA ALA A 272 -0.50 -7.37 21.75
C ALA A 272 0.53 -6.69 22.67
N LEU A 273 0.19 -6.44 23.93
CA LEU A 273 1.13 -5.88 24.91
C LEU A 273 2.30 -6.81 25.19
N VAL A 274 2.08 -8.13 25.18
CA VAL A 274 3.16 -9.12 25.33
C VAL A 274 4.09 -9.07 24.14
N LEU A 275 3.55 -8.97 22.92
CA LEU A 275 4.36 -8.82 21.71
C LEU A 275 5.17 -7.51 21.74
N ILE A 276 4.60 -6.41 22.21
CA ILE A 276 5.33 -5.14 22.38
C ILE A 276 6.44 -5.32 23.43
N ALA A 277 6.17 -6.00 24.55
CA ALA A 277 7.18 -6.25 25.59
C ALA A 277 8.35 -7.09 25.06
N LEU A 278 8.11 -8.02 24.14
CA LEU A 278 9.16 -8.80 23.46
C LEU A 278 9.90 -8.00 22.39
N GLY A 279 9.21 -7.12 21.68
CA GLY A 279 9.78 -6.30 20.61
C GLY A 279 10.55 -5.08 21.13
N ALA A 280 10.08 -4.43 22.20
CA ALA A 280 10.66 -3.18 22.69
C ALA A 280 12.15 -3.28 23.09
N PRO A 281 12.64 -4.34 23.78
CA PRO A 281 14.06 -4.47 24.08
C PRO A 281 14.93 -4.55 22.83
N LEU A 282 14.43 -5.12 21.73
CA LEU A 282 15.18 -5.25 20.48
C LEU A 282 15.46 -3.90 19.81
N LEU A 283 14.66 -2.85 20.11
CA LEU A 283 14.90 -1.49 19.61
C LEU A 283 16.20 -0.87 20.15
N PHE A 284 16.59 -1.25 21.37
CA PHE A 284 17.77 -0.74 22.05
C PHE A 284 19.03 -1.56 21.77
N MET A 285 18.93 -2.65 21.03
CA MET A 285 20.08 -3.43 20.61
C MET A 285 20.85 -2.71 19.50
N THR A 286 22.16 -2.83 19.50
CA THR A 286 23.07 -2.18 18.55
C THR A 286 23.02 -2.79 17.15
N PHE A 287 22.54 -4.05 17.04
CA PHE A 287 22.45 -4.74 15.76
C PHE A 287 21.23 -4.22 14.94
N ARG A 288 21.48 -3.79 13.71
CA ARG A 288 20.46 -3.29 12.79
C ARG A 288 19.30 -4.27 12.59
N ARG A 289 19.60 -5.55 12.36
CA ARG A 289 18.57 -6.61 12.19
C ARG A 289 17.63 -6.74 13.39
N SER A 290 18.10 -6.42 14.59
CA SER A 290 17.26 -6.47 15.81
C SER A 290 16.20 -5.37 15.79
N LYS A 291 16.55 -4.16 15.34
CA LYS A 291 15.61 -3.03 15.20
C LYS A 291 14.54 -3.31 14.14
N ASP A 292 14.93 -3.87 12.99
CA ASP A 292 13.98 -4.22 11.94
C ASP A 292 13.00 -5.31 12.39
N LEU A 293 13.50 -6.33 13.13
CA LEU A 293 12.67 -7.35 13.74
C LEU A 293 11.75 -6.76 14.82
N ALA A 294 12.26 -5.84 15.64
CA ALA A 294 11.46 -5.11 16.64
C ALA A 294 10.31 -4.36 15.98
N ASN A 295 10.59 -3.60 14.91
CA ASN A 295 9.56 -2.89 14.16
C ASN A 295 8.51 -3.85 13.59
N SER A 296 8.92 -5.01 13.07
CA SER A 296 8.00 -6.02 12.57
C SER A 296 7.07 -6.55 13.67
N ILE A 297 7.60 -6.86 14.86
CA ILE A 297 6.83 -7.40 15.98
C ILE A 297 5.92 -6.33 16.58
N ILE A 298 6.44 -5.13 16.83
CA ILE A 298 5.68 -4.02 17.40
C ILE A 298 4.60 -3.56 16.42
N GLY A 299 4.93 -3.42 15.14
CA GLY A 299 3.97 -3.09 14.09
C GLY A 299 2.83 -4.10 13.99
N PHE A 300 3.15 -5.40 14.08
CA PHE A 300 2.16 -6.47 14.13
C PHE A 300 1.22 -6.32 15.36
N ALA A 301 1.76 -6.04 16.52
CA ALA A 301 0.96 -5.80 17.72
C ALA A 301 0.06 -4.57 17.59
N ILE A 302 0.58 -3.44 17.11
CA ILE A 302 -0.17 -2.20 16.89
C ILE A 302 -1.29 -2.43 15.86
N LEU A 303 -1.05 -3.19 14.80
CA LEU A 303 -2.04 -3.55 13.80
C LEU A 303 -3.27 -4.22 14.45
N PHE A 304 -3.06 -5.23 15.31
CA PHE A 304 -4.16 -5.93 15.96
C PHE A 304 -4.83 -5.10 17.07
N ILE A 305 -4.11 -4.19 17.72
CA ILE A 305 -4.71 -3.16 18.60
C ILE A 305 -5.64 -2.25 17.78
N GLY A 306 -5.15 -1.77 16.63
CA GLY A 306 -5.96 -0.95 15.71
C GLY A 306 -7.20 -1.68 15.21
N LEU A 307 -7.08 -2.96 14.85
CA LEU A 307 -8.21 -3.80 14.45
C LEU A 307 -9.22 -3.99 15.59
N GLN A 308 -8.75 -4.16 16.82
CA GLN A 308 -9.64 -4.24 17.99
C GLN A 308 -10.44 -2.95 18.17
N PHE A 309 -9.76 -1.80 18.15
CA PHE A 309 -10.46 -0.52 18.24
C PHE A 309 -11.40 -0.28 17.04
N LEU A 310 -11.03 -0.72 15.85
CA LEU A 310 -11.89 -0.65 14.66
C LEU A 310 -13.18 -1.44 14.88
N LYS A 311 -13.09 -2.67 15.39
CA LYS A 311 -14.25 -3.52 15.73
C LYS A 311 -15.14 -2.90 16.81
N GLU A 312 -14.56 -2.19 17.77
CA GLU A 312 -15.29 -1.49 18.84
C GLU A 312 -15.91 -0.17 18.37
N ALA A 313 -15.25 0.51 17.43
CA ALA A 313 -15.73 1.78 16.87
C ALA A 313 -16.93 1.58 15.94
N VAL A 314 -16.97 0.49 15.16
CA VAL A 314 -18.11 0.18 14.30
C VAL A 314 -19.34 -0.16 15.16
N PRO A 315 -20.47 0.56 15.01
CA PRO A 315 -21.63 0.35 15.84
C PRO A 315 -22.31 -0.98 15.55
N ASN A 316 -22.97 -1.53 16.55
CA ASN A 316 -24.00 -2.54 16.31
C ASN A 316 -25.26 -1.79 15.89
N LEU A 317 -25.55 -1.77 14.61
CA LEU A 317 -26.76 -1.16 14.06
C LEU A 317 -27.92 -2.15 14.09
N ASP A 318 -29.11 -1.65 14.35
CA ASP A 318 -30.32 -2.46 14.23
C ASP A 318 -30.61 -2.73 12.73
N LYS A 319 -31.21 -3.89 12.42
CA LYS A 319 -31.56 -4.27 11.04
C LYS A 319 -32.44 -3.22 10.33
N ASP A 320 -33.18 -2.42 11.10
CA ASP A 320 -34.06 -1.35 10.59
C ASP A 320 -33.36 -0.01 10.39
N SER A 321 -32.06 0.08 10.69
CA SER A 321 -31.31 1.34 10.50
C SER A 321 -31.18 1.67 9.00
N ALA A 322 -31.28 2.96 8.66
CA ALA A 322 -31.21 3.44 7.27
C ALA A 322 -29.96 2.94 6.52
N LEU A 323 -28.83 2.79 7.23
CA LEU A 323 -27.58 2.31 6.63
C LEU A 323 -27.67 0.80 6.30
N VAL A 324 -28.18 -0.02 7.20
CA VAL A 324 -28.34 -1.48 6.94
C VAL A 324 -29.38 -1.68 5.86
N GLN A 325 -30.51 -0.97 5.92
CA GLN A 325 -31.56 -1.01 4.90
C GLN A 325 -31.05 -0.59 3.51
N PHE A 326 -30.15 0.38 3.44
CA PHE A 326 -29.51 0.74 2.17
C PHE A 326 -28.82 -0.49 1.53
N PHE A 327 -27.98 -1.22 2.26
CA PHE A 327 -27.29 -2.39 1.72
C PHE A 327 -28.26 -3.54 1.40
N VAL A 328 -29.29 -3.74 2.23
CA VAL A 328 -30.28 -4.81 2.04
C VAL A 328 -31.20 -4.53 0.84
N ASN A 329 -31.71 -3.31 0.70
CA ASN A 329 -32.66 -2.95 -0.35
C ASN A 329 -32.03 -2.99 -1.75
N TYR A 330 -30.73 -2.72 -1.85
CA TYR A 330 -30.01 -2.71 -3.13
C TYR A 330 -29.39 -4.07 -3.48
N LYS A 331 -29.44 -5.10 -2.60
CA LYS A 331 -28.88 -6.42 -2.93
C LYS A 331 -29.66 -7.15 -4.04
N ASP A 332 -30.94 -6.86 -4.20
CA ASP A 332 -31.87 -7.58 -5.08
C ASP A 332 -31.93 -7.04 -6.53
N ILE A 333 -31.08 -6.05 -6.90
CA ILE A 333 -30.91 -5.57 -8.27
C ILE A 333 -29.60 -6.15 -8.84
N PRO A 334 -29.63 -7.35 -9.50
CA PRO A 334 -28.43 -8.21 -9.53
C PRO A 334 -27.18 -7.58 -10.16
N PHE A 335 -27.28 -6.89 -11.26
CA PHE A 335 -26.08 -6.37 -11.96
C PHE A 335 -25.71 -4.94 -11.54
N LEU A 336 -26.69 -4.04 -11.52
CA LEU A 336 -26.46 -2.62 -11.22
C LEU A 336 -26.02 -2.40 -9.77
N SER A 337 -26.59 -3.18 -8.85
CA SER A 337 -26.24 -3.18 -7.44
C SER A 337 -24.79 -3.62 -7.24
N ASN A 338 -24.39 -4.75 -7.84
CA ASN A 338 -23.01 -5.23 -7.76
C ASN A 338 -22.02 -4.20 -8.32
N LEU A 339 -22.34 -3.55 -9.42
CA LEU A 339 -21.53 -2.49 -10.01
C LEU A 339 -21.40 -1.27 -9.08
N MET A 340 -22.50 -0.89 -8.41
CA MET A 340 -22.49 0.19 -7.40
C MET A 340 -21.58 -0.16 -6.22
N PHE A 341 -21.65 -1.38 -5.70
CA PHE A 341 -20.81 -1.80 -4.57
C PHE A 341 -19.36 -2.04 -4.96
N VAL A 342 -19.08 -2.48 -6.18
CA VAL A 342 -17.72 -2.43 -6.76
C VAL A 342 -17.20 -1.00 -6.79
N GLY A 343 -18.00 -0.04 -7.26
CA GLY A 343 -17.65 1.38 -7.23
C GLY A 343 -17.37 1.89 -5.81
N LEU A 344 -18.18 1.48 -4.83
CA LEU A 344 -17.99 1.86 -3.42
C LEU A 344 -16.69 1.27 -2.85
N GLY A 345 -16.43 -0.02 -3.08
CA GLY A 345 -15.18 -0.68 -2.66
C GLY A 345 -13.95 -0.04 -3.29
N ALA A 346 -14.01 0.29 -4.59
CA ALA A 346 -12.94 1.01 -5.27
C ALA A 346 -12.71 2.39 -4.66
N LEU A 347 -13.77 3.17 -4.42
CA LEU A 347 -13.68 4.49 -3.79
C LEU A 347 -13.05 4.42 -2.39
N VAL A 348 -13.51 3.49 -1.56
CA VAL A 348 -12.97 3.28 -0.20
C VAL A 348 -11.46 3.00 -0.29
N THR A 349 -11.04 2.11 -1.19
CA THR A 349 -9.62 1.75 -1.34
C THR A 349 -8.78 2.91 -1.90
N ILE A 350 -9.31 3.68 -2.84
CA ILE A 350 -8.64 4.89 -3.38
C ILE A 350 -8.41 5.92 -2.27
N VAL A 351 -9.42 6.14 -1.40
CA VAL A 351 -9.33 7.10 -0.30
C VAL A 351 -8.35 6.62 0.78
N ILE A 352 -8.44 5.35 1.17
CA ILE A 352 -7.61 4.75 2.22
C ILE A 352 -6.19 4.44 1.70
N GLN A 353 -6.02 4.25 0.39
CA GLN A 353 -4.77 3.82 -0.28
C GLN A 353 -4.21 2.49 0.25
N SER A 354 -5.06 1.64 0.80
CA SER A 354 -4.70 0.32 1.33
C SER A 354 -5.87 -0.64 1.18
N SER A 355 -5.74 -1.63 0.30
CA SER A 355 -6.73 -2.70 0.14
C SER A 355 -6.84 -3.59 1.37
N SER A 356 -5.73 -3.81 2.08
CA SER A 356 -5.75 -4.58 3.33
C SER A 356 -6.55 -3.89 4.44
N ALA A 357 -6.47 -2.55 4.50
CA ALA A 357 -7.26 -1.78 5.46
C ALA A 357 -8.74 -1.69 5.05
N ALA A 358 -9.02 -1.55 3.75
CA ALA A 358 -10.38 -1.63 3.22
C ALA A 358 -11.01 -3.00 3.52
N MET A 359 -10.29 -4.09 3.26
CA MET A 359 -10.69 -5.46 3.60
C MET A 359 -10.97 -5.63 5.10
N ALA A 360 -10.11 -5.12 5.99
CA ALA A 360 -10.32 -5.20 7.43
C ALA A 360 -11.59 -4.44 7.87
N LEU A 361 -11.88 -3.30 7.25
CA LEU A 361 -13.12 -2.54 7.46
C LEU A 361 -14.32 -3.34 6.95
N THR A 362 -14.27 -3.87 5.72
CA THR A 362 -15.33 -4.70 5.12
C THR A 362 -15.64 -5.92 5.99
N LEU A 363 -14.63 -6.70 6.41
CA LEU A 363 -14.80 -7.83 7.33
C LEU A 363 -15.40 -7.41 8.68
N THR A 364 -15.00 -6.24 9.19
CA THR A 364 -15.57 -5.70 10.44
C THR A 364 -17.04 -5.32 10.29
N MET A 365 -17.42 -4.71 9.17
CA MET A 365 -18.81 -4.35 8.90
C MET A 365 -19.70 -5.57 8.71
N VAL A 366 -19.19 -6.62 8.06
CA VAL A 366 -19.90 -7.92 7.94
C VAL A 366 -20.02 -8.57 9.31
N SER A 367 -18.96 -8.59 10.12
CA SER A 367 -19.00 -9.16 11.47
C SER A 367 -20.01 -8.47 12.41
N LYS A 368 -20.39 -7.23 12.07
CA LYS A 368 -21.44 -6.46 12.78
C LYS A 368 -22.83 -6.59 12.13
N GLY A 369 -22.97 -7.37 11.07
CA GLY A 369 -24.22 -7.54 10.34
C GLY A 369 -24.69 -6.27 9.60
N ILE A 370 -23.78 -5.33 9.31
CA ILE A 370 -24.10 -4.07 8.60
C ILE A 370 -24.14 -4.31 7.09
N ILE A 371 -23.19 -5.10 6.57
CA ILE A 371 -23.05 -5.40 5.15
C ILE A 371 -23.34 -6.89 4.94
N PRO A 372 -24.25 -7.26 4.02
CA PRO A 372 -24.48 -8.64 3.60
C PRO A 372 -23.24 -9.25 2.92
N PHE A 373 -23.16 -10.58 2.93
CA PHE A 373 -22.06 -11.35 2.34
C PHE A 373 -21.84 -11.02 0.86
N GLU A 374 -22.90 -10.99 0.05
CA GLU A 374 -22.85 -10.74 -1.39
C GLU A 374 -22.34 -9.32 -1.70
N VAL A 375 -22.82 -8.35 -0.93
CA VAL A 375 -22.37 -6.94 -1.03
C VAL A 375 -20.90 -6.82 -0.68
N ALA A 376 -20.45 -7.49 0.37
CA ALA A 376 -19.04 -7.49 0.76
C ALA A 376 -18.14 -8.09 -0.33
N CYS A 377 -18.57 -9.19 -0.97
CA CYS A 377 -17.84 -9.78 -2.10
C CYS A 377 -17.74 -8.80 -3.29
N ALA A 378 -18.83 -8.06 -3.61
CA ALA A 378 -18.78 -7.01 -4.63
C ALA A 378 -17.84 -5.86 -4.26
N MET A 379 -17.82 -5.43 -2.98
CA MET A 379 -16.86 -4.42 -2.50
C MET A 379 -15.42 -4.90 -2.63
N VAL A 380 -15.12 -6.15 -2.32
CA VAL A 380 -13.78 -6.76 -2.48
C VAL A 380 -13.31 -6.73 -3.93
N LEU A 381 -14.19 -6.95 -4.91
CA LEU A 381 -13.86 -6.75 -6.33
C LEU A 381 -13.46 -5.29 -6.61
N GLY A 382 -14.19 -4.35 -6.01
CA GLY A 382 -13.86 -2.93 -6.10
C GLY A 382 -12.53 -2.58 -5.44
N GLU A 383 -12.22 -3.17 -4.30
CA GLU A 383 -10.94 -2.98 -3.59
C GLU A 383 -9.75 -3.35 -4.48
N ASN A 384 -9.86 -4.41 -5.28
CA ASN A 384 -8.83 -4.80 -6.25
C ASN A 384 -8.63 -3.74 -7.35
N ILE A 385 -9.71 -3.14 -7.88
CA ILE A 385 -9.60 -2.03 -8.84
C ILE A 385 -8.98 -0.80 -8.16
N GLY A 386 -9.46 -0.44 -6.97
CA GLY A 386 -8.99 0.73 -6.23
C GLY A 386 -7.48 0.68 -5.93
N THR A 387 -6.92 -0.51 -5.70
CA THR A 387 -5.48 -0.70 -5.44
C THR A 387 -4.62 -0.25 -6.62
N THR A 388 -5.13 -0.29 -7.86
CA THR A 388 -4.35 0.05 -9.05
C THR A 388 -3.97 1.52 -9.14
N ILE A 389 -4.71 2.40 -8.46
CA ILE A 389 -4.44 3.84 -8.46
C ILE A 389 -3.05 4.19 -7.92
N THR A 390 -2.53 3.42 -6.97
CA THR A 390 -1.19 3.64 -6.40
C THR A 390 -0.10 3.45 -7.45
N ALA A 391 -0.23 2.44 -8.32
CA ALA A 391 0.69 2.21 -9.43
C ALA A 391 0.55 3.29 -10.53
N GLU A 392 -0.68 3.73 -10.85
CA GLU A 392 -0.91 4.80 -11.82
C GLU A 392 -0.30 6.13 -11.35
N ILE A 393 -0.46 6.49 -10.07
CA ILE A 393 0.16 7.68 -9.48
C ILE A 393 1.69 7.56 -9.51
N ALA A 394 2.26 6.44 -9.06
CA ALA A 394 3.70 6.23 -9.06
C ALA A 394 4.31 6.29 -10.46
N SER A 395 3.60 5.78 -11.48
CA SER A 395 4.07 5.79 -12.86
C SER A 395 3.92 7.15 -13.56
N SER A 396 3.13 8.08 -13.01
CA SER A 396 2.80 9.36 -13.68
C SER A 396 4.02 10.19 -14.05
N ILE A 397 5.06 10.12 -13.21
CA ILE A 397 6.34 10.83 -13.36
C ILE A 397 7.38 9.98 -14.11
N GLY A 398 7.16 8.67 -14.21
CA GLY A 398 8.05 7.74 -14.89
C GLY A 398 7.99 7.81 -16.42
N ASN A 399 8.88 7.06 -17.06
CA ASN A 399 8.95 6.92 -18.52
C ASN A 399 7.72 6.17 -19.08
N VAL A 400 7.67 6.05 -20.42
CA VAL A 400 6.58 5.38 -21.14
C VAL A 400 6.38 3.93 -20.67
N HIS A 401 7.45 3.21 -20.36
CA HIS A 401 7.38 1.81 -19.92
C HIS A 401 6.80 1.67 -18.51
N ALA A 402 7.14 2.59 -17.60
CA ALA A 402 6.54 2.67 -16.26
C ALA A 402 5.02 2.87 -16.34
N LYS A 403 4.57 3.82 -17.16
CA LYS A 403 3.14 4.10 -17.39
C LYS A 403 2.40 2.91 -18.01
N ARG A 404 3.02 2.22 -18.97
CA ARG A 404 2.48 0.99 -19.56
C ARG A 404 2.36 -0.13 -18.55
N SER A 405 3.34 -0.28 -17.66
CA SER A 405 3.32 -1.27 -16.59
C SER A 405 2.15 -1.04 -15.62
N ALA A 406 1.94 0.20 -15.15
CA ALA A 406 0.79 0.54 -14.31
C ALA A 406 -0.54 0.30 -15.04
N ARG A 407 -0.62 0.66 -16.32
CA ARG A 407 -1.81 0.42 -17.14
C ARG A 407 -2.15 -1.07 -17.30
N ILE A 408 -1.14 -1.95 -17.38
CA ILE A 408 -1.36 -3.40 -17.41
C ILE A 408 -1.99 -3.86 -16.10
N HIS A 409 -1.55 -3.33 -14.95
CA HIS A 409 -2.14 -3.65 -13.65
C HIS A 409 -3.62 -3.24 -13.57
N SER A 410 -3.95 -2.01 -14.03
CA SER A 410 -5.33 -1.53 -14.07
C SER A 410 -6.19 -2.38 -15.00
N LEU A 411 -5.72 -2.70 -16.21
CA LEU A 411 -6.42 -3.54 -17.17
C LEU A 411 -6.68 -4.95 -16.63
N PHE A 412 -5.68 -5.56 -15.99
CA PHE A 412 -5.81 -6.88 -15.39
C PHE A 412 -6.93 -6.93 -14.36
N ASN A 413 -7.00 -5.94 -13.45
CA ASN A 413 -8.03 -5.88 -12.42
C ASN A 413 -9.41 -5.56 -13.01
N ILE A 414 -9.52 -4.61 -13.94
CA ILE A 414 -10.80 -4.25 -14.58
C ILE A 414 -11.37 -5.46 -15.36
N VAL A 415 -10.56 -6.12 -16.17
CA VAL A 415 -10.99 -7.32 -16.92
C VAL A 415 -11.39 -8.42 -15.94
N GLY A 416 -10.61 -8.62 -14.88
CA GLY A 416 -10.90 -9.60 -13.83
C GLY A 416 -12.25 -9.36 -13.15
N VAL A 417 -12.51 -8.14 -12.72
CA VAL A 417 -13.78 -7.78 -12.10
C VAL A 417 -14.94 -7.91 -13.08
N THR A 418 -14.73 -7.52 -14.34
CA THR A 418 -15.79 -7.59 -15.36
C THR A 418 -16.30 -9.01 -15.59
N TRP A 419 -15.42 -10.01 -15.77
CA TRP A 419 -15.86 -11.40 -15.96
C TRP A 419 -16.44 -11.98 -14.68
N MET A 420 -15.87 -11.62 -13.49
CA MET A 420 -16.39 -12.10 -12.22
C MET A 420 -17.80 -11.59 -11.96
N LEU A 421 -18.13 -10.34 -12.27
CA LEU A 421 -19.48 -9.81 -12.13
C LEU A 421 -20.51 -10.60 -12.94
N ILE A 422 -20.12 -11.15 -14.09
CA ILE A 422 -21.02 -11.95 -14.96
C ILE A 422 -21.33 -13.30 -14.29
N ILE A 423 -20.36 -13.94 -13.67
CA ILE A 423 -20.52 -15.27 -13.07
C ILE A 423 -20.67 -15.23 -11.55
N MET A 424 -20.77 -14.05 -10.94
CA MET A 424 -20.77 -13.87 -9.50
C MET A 424 -21.79 -14.76 -8.76
N PRO A 425 -23.06 -14.89 -9.19
CA PRO A 425 -24.01 -15.75 -8.50
C PRO A 425 -23.53 -17.19 -8.37
N LEU A 426 -23.09 -17.78 -9.49
CA LEU A 426 -22.55 -19.14 -9.51
C LEU A 426 -21.29 -19.27 -8.63
N PHE A 427 -20.44 -18.25 -8.66
CA PHE A 427 -19.19 -18.27 -7.87
C PHE A 427 -19.47 -18.20 -6.37
N LEU A 428 -20.46 -17.42 -5.94
CA LEU A 428 -20.90 -17.36 -4.54
C LEU A 428 -21.50 -18.67 -4.05
N GLU A 429 -22.25 -19.39 -4.90
CA GLU A 429 -22.75 -20.73 -4.59
C GLU A 429 -21.59 -21.71 -4.34
N ILE A 430 -20.56 -21.68 -5.18
CA ILE A 430 -19.34 -22.50 -5.00
C ILE A 430 -18.65 -22.17 -3.67
N ILE A 431 -18.52 -20.88 -3.34
CA ILE A 431 -17.95 -20.45 -2.05
C ILE A 431 -18.79 -20.97 -0.89
N GLY A 432 -20.11 -20.80 -0.98
CA GLY A 432 -21.06 -21.29 0.03
C GLY A 432 -20.94 -22.80 0.23
N PHE A 433 -20.85 -23.56 -0.86
CA PHE A 433 -20.66 -25.01 -0.80
C PHE A 433 -19.35 -25.39 -0.09
N ILE A 434 -18.23 -24.76 -0.44
CA ILE A 434 -16.91 -25.04 0.17
C ILE A 434 -16.94 -24.73 1.67
N ILE A 435 -17.45 -23.56 2.06
CA ILE A 435 -17.53 -23.16 3.47
C ILE A 435 -18.50 -24.05 4.25
N GLY A 436 -19.65 -24.38 3.66
CA GLY A 436 -20.61 -25.30 4.26
C GLY A 436 -19.99 -26.67 4.54
N GLN A 437 -19.30 -27.24 3.56
CA GLN A 437 -18.59 -28.53 3.73
C GLN A 437 -17.50 -28.46 4.80
N SER A 438 -16.74 -27.37 4.87
CA SER A 438 -15.67 -27.21 5.88
C SER A 438 -16.20 -27.18 7.31
N HIS A 439 -17.44 -26.73 7.51
CA HIS A 439 -18.12 -26.69 8.81
C HIS A 439 -19.05 -27.89 9.06
N GLY A 440 -19.25 -28.77 8.08
CA GLY A 440 -20.21 -29.85 8.16
C GLY A 440 -21.67 -29.37 8.25
N LEU A 441 -21.97 -28.17 7.75
CA LEU A 441 -23.26 -27.49 7.81
C LEU A 441 -23.61 -26.90 6.43
N THR A 442 -24.86 -26.48 6.25
CA THR A 442 -25.23 -25.62 5.12
C THR A 442 -24.68 -24.22 5.36
N PHE A 443 -24.19 -23.57 4.30
CA PHE A 443 -23.71 -22.19 4.39
C PHE A 443 -24.83 -21.24 4.77
N ASP A 444 -24.61 -20.47 5.83
CA ASP A 444 -25.52 -19.43 6.27
C ASP A 444 -24.84 -18.06 6.12
N PRO A 445 -25.27 -17.22 5.15
CA PRO A 445 -24.68 -15.90 4.93
C PRO A 445 -24.97 -14.90 6.07
N GLU A 446 -25.98 -15.16 6.93
CA GLU A 446 -26.22 -14.37 8.13
C GLU A 446 -25.32 -14.77 9.30
N ASN A 447 -24.72 -15.94 9.26
CA ASN A 447 -23.67 -16.33 10.19
C ASN A 447 -22.39 -15.56 9.87
N THR A 448 -22.11 -14.53 10.66
CA THR A 448 -20.98 -13.60 10.42
C THR A 448 -19.62 -14.29 10.40
N GLY A 449 -19.45 -15.41 11.08
CA GLY A 449 -18.24 -16.23 11.06
C GLY A 449 -18.04 -16.87 9.69
N MET A 450 -19.06 -17.59 9.20
CA MET A 450 -19.06 -18.25 7.89
C MET A 450 -18.96 -17.21 6.76
N ALA A 451 -19.65 -16.07 6.87
CA ALA A 451 -19.61 -15.00 5.90
C ALA A 451 -18.20 -14.41 5.75
N ASN A 452 -17.51 -14.13 6.87
CA ASN A 452 -16.15 -13.60 6.84
C ASN A 452 -15.15 -14.60 6.23
N GLU A 453 -15.29 -15.90 6.53
CA GLU A 453 -14.48 -16.95 5.89
C GLU A 453 -14.78 -17.03 4.39
N GLY A 454 -16.04 -16.96 4.02
CA GLY A 454 -16.49 -16.92 2.64
C GLY A 454 -15.90 -15.76 1.86
N ILE A 455 -15.83 -14.56 2.46
CA ILE A 455 -15.21 -13.37 1.84
C ILE A 455 -13.71 -13.56 1.63
N ALA A 456 -12.99 -14.07 2.62
CA ALA A 456 -11.55 -14.34 2.50
C ALA A 456 -11.28 -15.42 1.42
N LEU A 457 -12.11 -16.46 1.36
CA LEU A 457 -12.03 -17.49 0.33
C LEU A 457 -12.37 -16.94 -1.05
N PHE A 458 -13.43 -16.15 -1.17
CA PHE A 458 -13.82 -15.45 -2.39
C PHE A 458 -12.65 -14.62 -2.94
N HIS A 459 -12.04 -13.80 -2.09
CA HIS A 459 -10.88 -12.96 -2.47
C HIS A 459 -9.73 -13.81 -3.00
N THR A 460 -9.42 -14.93 -2.34
CA THR A 460 -8.34 -15.84 -2.74
C THR A 460 -8.63 -16.55 -4.06
N LEU A 461 -9.81 -17.16 -4.17
CA LEU A 461 -10.19 -17.91 -5.37
C LEU A 461 -10.38 -17.00 -6.57
N PHE A 462 -10.97 -15.80 -6.38
CA PHE A 462 -11.10 -14.80 -7.44
C PHE A 462 -9.73 -14.41 -8.00
N ASN A 463 -8.79 -13.97 -7.15
CA ASN A 463 -7.47 -13.54 -7.60
C ASN A 463 -6.69 -14.70 -8.26
N SER A 464 -6.78 -15.90 -7.69
CA SER A 464 -6.12 -17.09 -8.27
C SER A 464 -6.72 -17.46 -9.63
N ALA A 465 -8.05 -17.48 -9.76
CA ALA A 465 -8.74 -17.77 -11.01
C ALA A 465 -8.44 -16.67 -12.07
N ASN A 466 -8.44 -15.39 -11.67
CA ASN A 466 -8.12 -14.28 -12.54
C ASN A 466 -6.69 -14.39 -13.12
N VAL A 467 -5.72 -14.76 -12.26
CA VAL A 467 -4.34 -14.98 -12.71
C VAL A 467 -4.26 -16.19 -13.67
N LEU A 468 -4.88 -17.31 -13.33
CA LEU A 468 -4.89 -18.50 -14.17
C LEU A 468 -5.53 -18.24 -15.55
N LEU A 469 -6.63 -17.47 -15.57
CA LEU A 469 -7.32 -17.09 -16.80
C LEU A 469 -6.49 -16.12 -17.65
N LEU A 470 -5.93 -15.06 -17.03
CA LEU A 470 -5.35 -13.93 -17.78
C LEU A 470 -3.84 -14.05 -18.02
N ILE A 471 -3.12 -14.96 -17.36
CA ILE A 471 -1.68 -15.13 -17.58
C ILE A 471 -1.35 -15.53 -19.03
N GLY A 472 -2.23 -16.31 -19.70
CA GLY A 472 -2.14 -16.61 -21.12
C GLY A 472 -2.27 -15.37 -22.01
N PHE A 473 -3.07 -14.39 -21.58
CA PHE A 473 -3.42 -13.19 -22.33
C PHE A 473 -2.50 -11.99 -22.04
N VAL A 474 -1.45 -12.14 -21.25
CA VAL A 474 -0.47 -11.07 -20.97
C VAL A 474 0.02 -10.36 -22.24
N PRO A 475 0.34 -11.03 -23.37
CA PRO A 475 0.73 -10.31 -24.58
C PRO A 475 -0.32 -9.35 -25.11
N TYR A 476 -1.62 -9.69 -24.97
CA TYR A 476 -2.73 -8.81 -25.37
C TYR A 476 -2.87 -7.63 -24.44
N LEU A 477 -2.74 -7.83 -23.10
CA LEU A 477 -2.75 -6.74 -22.12
C LEU A 477 -1.61 -5.76 -22.37
N VAL A 478 -0.41 -6.26 -22.68
CA VAL A 478 0.75 -5.43 -23.07
C VAL A 478 0.45 -4.63 -24.32
N ASN A 479 -0.10 -5.24 -25.37
CA ASN A 479 -0.42 -4.56 -26.63
C ASN A 479 -1.49 -3.44 -26.42
N ILE A 480 -2.51 -3.69 -25.58
CA ILE A 480 -3.51 -2.67 -25.22
C ILE A 480 -2.84 -1.51 -24.46
N ALA A 481 -1.96 -1.82 -23.49
CA ALA A 481 -1.24 -0.80 -22.74
C ALA A 481 -0.31 0.04 -23.65
N GLU A 482 0.39 -0.59 -24.60
CA GLU A 482 1.24 0.08 -25.57
C GLU A 482 0.46 1.00 -26.51
N LYS A 483 -0.74 0.59 -26.93
CA LYS A 483 -1.65 1.43 -27.73
C LYS A 483 -2.24 2.59 -26.94
N SER A 484 -2.52 2.40 -25.65
CA SER A 484 -3.10 3.43 -24.78
C SER A 484 -2.06 4.47 -24.33
N VAL A 485 -0.80 4.07 -24.17
CA VAL A 485 0.32 4.93 -23.78
C VAL A 485 1.32 4.96 -24.93
N LYS A 486 1.17 5.97 -25.82
CA LYS A 486 2.04 6.11 -26.98
C LYS A 486 3.38 6.73 -26.59
N SER A 487 4.47 6.26 -27.19
CA SER A 487 5.77 6.94 -27.15
C SER A 487 5.72 8.14 -28.10
N LYS A 488 6.29 9.26 -27.68
CA LYS A 488 6.37 10.47 -28.50
C LYS A 488 7.54 10.46 -29.50
N GLY A 489 8.33 9.36 -29.52
CA GLY A 489 9.49 9.20 -30.41
C GLY A 489 10.68 10.05 -29.99
N GLU A 490 11.69 10.16 -30.89
CA GLU A 490 12.94 10.93 -30.67
C GLU A 490 12.74 12.45 -30.48
N ALA A 491 11.53 12.97 -30.68
CA ALA A 491 11.19 14.37 -30.45
C ALA A 491 11.18 14.79 -28.95
N ASP A 492 11.25 13.83 -28.05
CA ASP A 492 11.37 14.07 -26.58
C ASP A 492 12.84 14.15 -26.12
N GLU A 493 13.81 14.50 -26.98
CA GLU A 493 15.20 14.85 -26.57
C GLU A 493 15.31 16.24 -25.88
N GLU A 494 14.28 16.67 -25.17
CA GLU A 494 14.49 17.45 -23.97
C GLU A 494 15.03 16.46 -22.93
N PHE A 495 16.32 16.61 -22.60
CA PHE A 495 16.98 15.75 -21.68
C PHE A 495 16.27 15.79 -20.33
N LYS A 496 15.53 14.74 -20.04
CA LYS A 496 14.94 14.44 -18.72
C LYS A 496 15.61 13.21 -18.18
N LEU A 497 15.80 13.15 -16.86
CA LEU A 497 16.18 11.92 -16.22
C LEU A 497 15.13 10.84 -16.60
N ASP A 498 15.59 9.73 -17.22
CA ASP A 498 14.71 8.69 -17.72
C ASP A 498 14.41 7.62 -16.68
N TYR A 499 15.36 7.40 -15.76
CA TYR A 499 15.36 6.28 -14.83
C TYR A 499 15.02 6.71 -13.41
N ILE A 500 15.34 7.93 -13.01
CA ILE A 500 15.07 8.49 -11.70
C ILE A 500 13.64 9.05 -11.67
N THR A 501 12.84 8.58 -10.71
CA THR A 501 11.47 9.07 -10.50
C THR A 501 11.43 10.06 -9.33
N ALA A 502 10.84 11.24 -9.54
CA ALA A 502 10.65 12.26 -8.50
C ALA A 502 9.61 11.87 -7.43
N GLY A 503 8.95 10.72 -7.56
CA GLY A 503 7.96 10.21 -6.62
C GLY A 503 8.59 9.20 -5.66
N GLY A 504 8.72 9.59 -4.43
CA GLY A 504 9.22 8.89 -3.24
C GLY A 504 9.80 7.49 -3.42
N VAL A 505 11.03 7.33 -3.02
CA VAL A 505 11.79 6.09 -3.10
C VAL A 505 11.13 5.00 -2.28
N ALA A 506 10.53 4.01 -2.93
CA ALA A 506 9.86 2.89 -2.25
C ALA A 506 10.87 2.01 -1.50
N LEU A 507 12.09 1.85 -2.06
CA LEU A 507 13.19 1.08 -1.48
C LEU A 507 14.54 1.72 -1.87
N PRO A 508 15.46 1.98 -0.92
CA PRO A 508 16.78 2.50 -1.22
C PRO A 508 17.54 1.67 -2.26
N GLU A 509 17.42 0.35 -2.21
CA GLU A 509 18.09 -0.57 -3.14
C GLU A 509 17.60 -0.42 -4.59
N VAL A 510 16.32 -0.14 -4.79
CA VAL A 510 15.75 0.12 -6.13
C VAL A 510 16.18 1.48 -6.64
N ALA A 511 16.16 2.48 -5.75
CA ALA A 511 16.64 3.83 -6.08
C ALA A 511 18.09 3.87 -6.53
N ILE A 512 18.95 3.09 -5.89
CA ILE A 512 20.36 2.93 -6.30
C ILE A 512 20.47 2.31 -7.70
N LEU A 513 19.60 1.33 -8.03
CA LEU A 513 19.59 0.76 -9.38
C LEU A 513 19.09 1.76 -10.44
N GLU A 514 18.10 2.60 -10.11
CA GLU A 514 17.63 3.68 -10.97
C GLU A 514 18.74 4.71 -11.19
N ALA A 515 19.40 5.17 -10.12
CA ALA A 515 20.52 6.09 -10.19
C ALA A 515 21.68 5.52 -11.01
N LYS A 516 22.03 4.25 -10.82
CA LYS A 516 23.08 3.57 -11.60
C LYS A 516 22.79 3.61 -13.10
N LYS A 517 21.53 3.38 -13.51
CA LYS A 517 21.14 3.47 -14.93
C LYS A 517 21.23 4.89 -15.47
N GLU A 518 20.85 5.89 -14.67
CA GLU A 518 20.97 7.28 -15.07
C GLU A 518 22.44 7.71 -15.21
N VAL A 519 23.31 7.29 -14.27
CA VAL A 519 24.75 7.52 -14.33
C VAL A 519 25.38 6.86 -15.56
N ALA A 520 24.97 5.62 -15.92
CA ALA A 520 25.45 4.96 -17.13
C ALA A 520 25.03 5.72 -18.40
N LYS A 521 23.80 6.23 -18.46
CA LYS A 521 23.31 7.08 -19.54
C LYS A 521 24.06 8.41 -19.58
N PHE A 522 24.41 8.97 -18.44
CA PHE A 522 25.24 10.19 -18.35
C PHE A 522 26.61 9.97 -18.98
N GLY A 523 27.25 8.80 -18.74
CA GLY A 523 28.49 8.42 -19.42
C GLY A 523 28.36 8.36 -20.95
N GLU A 524 27.23 7.86 -21.49
CA GLU A 524 26.97 7.86 -22.94
C GLU A 524 26.82 9.29 -23.49
N VAL A 525 26.21 10.21 -22.73
CA VAL A 525 26.00 11.61 -23.10
C VAL A 525 27.37 12.31 -23.23
N THR A 526 28.24 12.17 -22.24
CA THR A 526 29.58 12.75 -22.26
C THR A 526 30.44 12.18 -23.38
N THR A 527 30.33 10.88 -23.66
CA THR A 527 31.02 10.23 -24.78
C THR A 527 30.71 10.88 -26.13
N ARG A 528 29.44 11.27 -26.37
CA ARG A 528 29.04 11.94 -27.62
C ARG A 528 29.77 13.26 -27.84
N MET A 529 30.16 13.95 -26.78
CA MET A 529 30.85 15.24 -26.86
C MET A 529 32.23 15.13 -27.55
N ASN A 530 32.90 13.95 -27.40
CA ASN A 530 34.17 13.68 -28.13
C ASN A 530 33.96 13.74 -29.64
N SER A 531 32.86 13.17 -30.15
CA SER A 531 32.55 13.23 -31.58
C SER A 531 32.22 14.65 -32.06
N PHE A 532 31.61 15.48 -31.24
CA PHE A 532 31.26 16.87 -31.58
C PHE A 532 32.53 17.72 -31.63
N ILE A 533 33.50 17.56 -30.72
CA ILE A 533 34.80 18.21 -30.77
C ILE A 533 35.55 17.79 -32.02
N ARG A 534 35.56 16.50 -32.38
CA ARG A 534 36.18 16.00 -33.61
C ARG A 534 35.59 16.67 -34.86
N SER A 535 34.26 16.79 -34.93
CA SER A 535 33.62 17.50 -36.03
C SER A 535 33.94 18.99 -36.03
N LEU A 536 33.94 19.64 -34.85
CA LEU A 536 34.30 21.07 -34.73
C LEU A 536 35.74 21.35 -35.18
N LEU A 537 36.67 20.41 -34.90
CA LEU A 537 38.09 20.54 -35.28
C LEU A 537 38.33 20.36 -36.80
N ASN A 538 37.59 19.44 -37.44
CA ASN A 538 37.84 19.00 -38.82
C ASN A 538 36.95 19.63 -39.87
N ASP A 539 35.71 20.04 -39.54
CA ASP A 539 34.77 20.59 -40.49
C ASP A 539 35.20 22.02 -40.95
N GLN A 540 35.14 22.24 -42.27
CA GLN A 540 35.45 23.55 -42.85
C GLN A 540 34.24 24.46 -42.99
N ASP A 541 33.03 23.88 -43.03
CA ASP A 541 31.79 24.66 -43.15
C ASP A 541 31.45 25.39 -41.85
N LYS A 542 31.38 26.70 -41.90
CA LYS A 542 31.07 27.54 -40.74
C LYS A 542 29.72 27.22 -40.11
N LYS A 543 28.74 26.84 -40.91
CA LYS A 543 27.38 26.51 -40.44
C LYS A 543 27.40 25.19 -39.61
N THR A 544 28.13 24.18 -40.09
CA THR A 544 28.33 22.92 -39.38
C THR A 544 29.07 23.12 -38.07
N ARG A 545 30.16 23.91 -38.09
CA ARG A 545 30.91 24.24 -36.86
C ARG A 545 30.07 24.97 -35.82
N ASN A 546 29.33 26.00 -36.23
CA ASN A 546 28.41 26.68 -35.31
C ASN A 546 27.35 25.75 -34.72
N LYS A 547 26.85 24.80 -35.54
CA LYS A 547 25.90 23.77 -35.06
C LYS A 547 26.56 22.87 -34.02
N MET A 548 27.78 22.42 -34.23
CA MET A 548 28.52 21.59 -33.26
C MET A 548 28.85 22.33 -31.98
N PHE A 549 29.33 23.59 -32.06
CA PHE A 549 29.55 24.42 -30.90
C PHE A 549 28.29 24.59 -30.05
N ASN A 550 27.15 24.92 -30.67
CA ASN A 550 25.89 25.03 -29.95
C ASN A 550 25.40 23.69 -29.35
N LYS A 551 25.72 22.55 -29.99
CA LYS A 551 25.47 21.25 -29.42
C LYS A 551 26.33 21.00 -28.17
N ILE A 552 27.62 21.30 -28.24
CA ILE A 552 28.54 21.12 -27.09
C ILE A 552 28.08 21.99 -25.92
N LYS A 553 27.72 23.26 -26.16
CA LYS A 553 27.19 24.15 -25.14
C LYS A 553 25.88 23.56 -24.51
N LYS A 554 24.97 23.09 -25.34
CA LYS A 554 23.73 22.45 -24.82
C LYS A 554 24.01 21.20 -24.02
N TYR A 555 25.03 20.43 -24.39
CA TYR A 555 25.38 19.18 -23.67
C TYR A 555 26.08 19.49 -22.35
N GLU A 556 26.86 20.56 -22.23
CA GLU A 556 27.40 21.01 -20.96
C GLU A 556 26.30 21.48 -20.01
N GLU A 557 25.32 22.30 -20.48
CA GLU A 557 24.12 22.64 -19.69
C GLU A 557 23.32 21.40 -19.24
N ILE A 558 23.40 20.31 -19.99
CA ILE A 558 22.79 19.01 -19.64
C ILE A 558 23.62 18.31 -18.56
N THR A 559 24.97 18.28 -18.71
CA THR A 559 25.85 17.60 -17.73
C THR A 559 25.72 18.23 -16.36
N ASP A 560 25.72 19.58 -16.27
CA ASP A 560 25.52 20.32 -15.03
C ASP A 560 24.21 19.96 -14.34
N ARG A 561 23.11 19.95 -15.13
CA ARG A 561 21.80 19.64 -14.60
C ARG A 561 21.70 18.19 -14.11
N VAL A 562 22.26 17.24 -14.86
CA VAL A 562 22.23 15.81 -14.49
C VAL A 562 23.03 15.58 -13.21
N GLU A 563 24.17 16.21 -13.06
CA GLU A 563 24.97 16.12 -11.83
C GLU A 563 24.14 16.54 -10.62
N VAL A 564 23.54 17.75 -10.67
CA VAL A 564 22.72 18.28 -9.56
C VAL A 564 21.50 17.39 -9.27
N GLU A 565 20.78 16.95 -10.30
CA GLU A 565 19.56 16.13 -10.13
C GLU A 565 19.89 14.74 -9.59
N VAL A 566 20.97 14.08 -10.06
CA VAL A 566 21.42 12.77 -9.57
C VAL A 566 21.94 12.90 -8.14
N ALA A 567 22.75 13.93 -7.85
CA ALA A 567 23.27 14.17 -6.51
C ALA A 567 22.16 14.42 -5.50
N THR A 568 21.17 15.26 -5.84
CA THR A 568 19.99 15.51 -5.00
C THR A 568 19.17 14.24 -4.75
N TYR A 569 19.02 13.41 -5.76
CA TYR A 569 18.31 12.13 -5.62
C TYR A 569 19.06 11.17 -4.69
N LEU A 570 20.36 11.01 -4.88
CA LEU A 570 21.20 10.14 -4.05
C LEU A 570 21.30 10.64 -2.60
N ASP A 571 21.29 11.95 -2.38
CA ASP A 571 21.22 12.55 -1.04
C ASP A 571 19.91 12.16 -0.35
N ASN A 572 18.78 12.32 -1.02
CA ASN A 572 17.47 11.88 -0.50
C ASN A 572 17.43 10.37 -0.19
N VAL A 573 18.09 9.54 -0.99
CA VAL A 573 18.20 8.10 -0.71
C VAL A 573 19.08 7.87 0.53
N SER A 574 20.16 8.63 0.70
CA SER A 574 21.08 8.49 1.82
C SER A 574 20.47 8.87 3.18
N THR A 575 19.45 9.73 3.20
CA THR A 575 18.71 10.08 4.42
C THR A 575 17.89 8.92 4.97
N GLN A 576 17.64 7.89 4.15
CA GLN A 576 17.01 6.66 4.59
C GLN A 576 18.05 5.72 5.20
N GLU A 577 17.58 4.75 5.98
CA GLU A 577 18.48 3.71 6.48
C GLU A 577 18.95 2.80 5.34
N VAL A 578 20.14 3.04 4.80
CA VAL A 578 20.77 2.26 3.74
C VAL A 578 21.79 1.24 4.28
N SER A 579 22.05 0.15 3.55
CA SER A 579 23.10 -0.80 3.89
C SER A 579 24.51 -0.17 3.70
N GLN A 580 25.54 -0.76 4.31
CA GLN A 580 26.91 -0.30 4.13
C GLN A 580 27.34 -0.38 2.65
N GLU A 581 26.93 -1.45 1.97
CA GLU A 581 27.17 -1.63 0.54
C GLU A 581 26.44 -0.56 -0.28
N ALA A 582 25.16 -0.32 0.01
CA ALA A 582 24.39 0.76 -0.62
C ALA A 582 25.02 2.14 -0.40
N SER A 583 25.49 2.43 0.83
CA SER A 583 26.19 3.68 1.14
C SER A 583 27.48 3.82 0.35
N SER A 584 28.23 2.72 0.14
CA SER A 584 29.42 2.74 -0.71
C SER A 584 29.07 3.04 -2.17
N GLN A 585 28.04 2.38 -2.71
CA GLN A 585 27.58 2.61 -4.09
C GLN A 585 27.10 4.06 -4.31
N ILE A 586 26.41 4.66 -3.32
CA ILE A 586 26.00 6.07 -3.37
C ILE A 586 27.23 6.98 -3.50
N ARG A 587 28.28 6.77 -2.68
CA ARG A 587 29.52 7.57 -2.76
C ARG A 587 30.20 7.41 -4.11
N SER A 588 30.32 6.17 -4.61
CA SER A 588 30.86 5.91 -5.95
C SER A 588 30.09 6.67 -7.03
N MET A 589 28.77 6.62 -7.02
CA MET A 589 27.95 7.32 -8.02
C MET A 589 28.06 8.84 -7.93
N LEU A 590 28.17 9.41 -6.72
CA LEU A 590 28.42 10.85 -6.53
C LEU A 590 29.79 11.28 -7.09
N SER A 591 30.83 10.49 -6.87
CA SER A 591 32.15 10.74 -7.47
C SER A 591 32.09 10.65 -9.00
N ILE A 592 31.44 9.60 -9.54
CA ILE A 592 31.28 9.40 -10.99
C ILE A 592 30.54 10.59 -11.63
N THR A 593 29.45 11.06 -11.04
CA THR A 593 28.68 12.19 -11.60
C THR A 593 29.49 13.46 -11.66
N ASN A 594 30.31 13.73 -10.64
CA ASN A 594 31.21 14.89 -10.62
C ASN A 594 32.30 14.75 -11.70
N ASP A 595 32.91 13.56 -11.91
CA ASP A 595 33.91 13.37 -12.96
C ASP A 595 33.29 13.47 -14.37
N LEU A 596 32.06 13.01 -14.58
CA LEU A 596 31.36 13.15 -15.86
C LEU A 596 30.98 14.60 -16.19
N GLU A 597 30.59 15.39 -15.21
CA GLU A 597 30.35 16.84 -15.36
C GLU A 597 31.66 17.54 -15.76
N ARG A 598 32.77 17.27 -15.05
CA ARG A 598 34.07 17.83 -15.38
C ARG A 598 34.53 17.51 -16.83
N ILE A 599 34.23 16.33 -17.32
CA ILE A 599 34.46 15.97 -18.73
C ILE A 599 33.63 16.90 -19.65
N GLY A 600 32.37 17.18 -19.32
CA GLY A 600 31.51 18.13 -20.04
C GLY A 600 32.12 19.52 -20.11
N ASP A 601 32.57 20.03 -18.97
CA ASP A 601 33.24 21.32 -18.81
C ASP A 601 34.49 21.41 -19.67
N ILE A 602 35.35 20.40 -19.62
CA ILE A 602 36.59 20.36 -20.40
C ILE A 602 36.27 20.43 -21.90
N TYR A 603 35.30 19.67 -22.39
CA TYR A 603 34.89 19.71 -23.80
C TYR A 603 34.33 21.08 -24.21
N TYR A 604 33.58 21.73 -23.33
CA TYR A 604 33.11 23.09 -23.61
C TYR A 604 34.27 24.10 -23.67
N GLN A 605 35.27 23.99 -22.80
CA GLN A 605 36.49 24.81 -22.87
C GLN A 605 37.33 24.54 -24.14
N MET A 606 37.43 23.27 -24.58
CA MET A 606 38.06 22.91 -25.86
C MET A 606 37.31 23.55 -27.02
N ALA A 607 35.98 23.52 -27.02
CA ALA A 607 35.16 24.15 -28.05
C ALA A 607 35.38 25.65 -28.12
N LYS A 608 35.47 26.36 -26.97
CA LYS A 608 35.82 27.79 -26.89
C LYS A 608 37.20 28.06 -27.42
N THR A 609 38.15 27.15 -27.19
CA THR A 609 39.55 27.31 -27.72
C THR A 609 39.55 27.19 -29.24
N ILE A 610 38.77 26.23 -29.81
CA ILE A 610 38.62 26.07 -31.24
C ILE A 610 37.90 27.26 -31.87
N GLU A 611 36.83 27.79 -31.23
CA GLU A 611 36.14 29.01 -31.67
C GLU A 611 37.08 30.21 -31.71
N ARG A 612 37.85 30.46 -30.65
CA ARG A 612 38.87 31.55 -30.62
C ARG A 612 39.93 31.36 -31.68
N LYS A 613 40.34 30.12 -31.97
CA LYS A 613 41.26 29.80 -33.07
C LYS A 613 40.70 30.27 -34.42
N ASP A 614 39.42 29.98 -34.64
CA ASP A 614 38.75 30.33 -35.90
C ASP A 614 38.53 31.85 -36.05
N ASP A 615 38.12 32.53 -35.00
CA ASP A 615 37.91 33.98 -34.97
C ASP A 615 39.24 34.75 -35.21
N ASN A 616 40.35 34.24 -34.70
CA ASN A 616 41.67 34.77 -34.92
C ASN A 616 42.30 34.30 -36.25
N LYS A 617 41.59 33.54 -37.09
CA LYS A 617 42.09 32.97 -38.36
C LYS A 617 43.38 32.19 -38.21
N ILE A 618 43.49 31.45 -37.14
CA ILE A 618 44.60 30.52 -36.84
C ILE A 618 44.30 29.17 -37.45
N TYR A 619 45.28 28.59 -38.15
CA TYR A 619 45.17 27.30 -38.80
C TYR A 619 46.23 26.33 -38.21
N PHE A 620 45.76 25.15 -37.86
CA PHE A 620 46.66 24.06 -37.48
C PHE A 620 47.24 23.39 -38.73
N LEU A 621 48.48 22.96 -38.66
CA LEU A 621 49.10 22.15 -39.69
C LEU A 621 48.37 20.81 -39.85
N PRO A 622 48.43 20.16 -41.04
CA PRO A 622 47.82 18.85 -41.24
C PRO A 622 48.26 17.81 -40.20
N GLU A 623 49.56 17.77 -39.88
CA GLU A 623 50.16 16.90 -38.86
C GLU A 623 49.56 17.19 -37.45
N GLN A 624 49.37 18.45 -37.08
CA GLN A 624 48.78 18.82 -35.78
C GLN A 624 47.31 18.35 -35.66
N ARG A 625 46.57 18.45 -36.76
CA ARG A 625 45.19 17.95 -36.81
C ARG A 625 45.14 16.43 -36.72
N GLU A 626 46.05 15.74 -37.43
CA GLU A 626 46.15 14.28 -37.38
C GLU A 626 46.52 13.81 -35.97
N ASN A 627 47.47 14.44 -35.33
CA ASN A 627 47.87 14.14 -33.96
C ASN A 627 46.72 14.34 -32.95
N LEU A 628 45.94 15.40 -33.08
CA LEU A 628 44.74 15.61 -32.23
C LEU A 628 43.68 14.54 -32.51
N ASN A 629 43.48 14.14 -33.76
CA ASN A 629 42.54 13.05 -34.08
C ASN A 629 43.01 11.72 -33.51
N ASN A 630 44.32 11.40 -33.58
CA ASN A 630 44.87 10.18 -32.98
C ASN A 630 44.66 10.17 -31.44
N LEU A 631 44.80 11.31 -30.80
CA LEU A 631 44.55 11.45 -29.36
C LEU A 631 43.03 11.28 -29.04
N LEU A 632 42.15 11.87 -29.85
CA LEU A 632 40.70 11.70 -29.70
C LEU A 632 40.27 10.23 -29.95
N ASP A 633 40.98 9.49 -30.84
CA ASP A 633 40.76 8.06 -31.03
C ASP A 633 41.15 7.23 -29.79
N ALA A 634 42.22 7.60 -29.10
CA ALA A 634 42.62 6.96 -27.83
C ALA A 634 41.57 7.26 -26.72
N VAL A 635 41.06 8.50 -26.68
CA VAL A 635 39.98 8.87 -25.76
C VAL A 635 38.68 8.12 -26.05
N ASP A 636 38.32 7.89 -27.34
CA ASP A 636 37.14 7.07 -27.70
C ASP A 636 37.26 5.63 -27.16
N LYS A 637 38.47 5.02 -27.21
CA LYS A 637 38.69 3.68 -26.63
C LYS A 637 38.49 3.69 -25.12
N ALA A 638 39.00 4.72 -24.43
CA ALA A 638 38.80 4.87 -22.99
C ALA A 638 37.34 5.07 -22.62
N PHE A 639 36.57 5.87 -23.37
CA PHE A 639 35.13 6.02 -23.18
C PHE A 639 34.35 4.72 -23.37
N ASN A 640 34.71 3.92 -24.37
CA ASN A 640 34.05 2.62 -24.61
C ASN A 640 34.22 1.67 -23.41
N GLU A 641 35.44 1.64 -22.84
CA GLU A 641 35.72 0.84 -21.64
C GLU A 641 34.98 1.42 -20.40
N MET A 642 34.99 2.73 -20.22
CA MET A 642 34.27 3.39 -19.14
C MET A 642 32.77 3.07 -19.18
N ASN A 643 32.14 3.17 -20.36
CA ASN A 643 30.73 2.86 -20.53
C ASN A 643 30.43 1.36 -20.28
N ALA A 644 31.34 0.45 -20.66
CA ALA A 644 31.24 -0.96 -20.32
C ALA A 644 31.28 -1.17 -18.79
N ASN A 645 32.21 -0.48 -18.11
CA ASN A 645 32.35 -0.52 -16.66
C ASN A 645 31.13 0.05 -15.93
N LEU A 646 30.58 1.19 -16.36
CA LEU A 646 29.37 1.80 -15.79
C LEU A 646 28.14 0.86 -15.88
N ASN A 647 28.05 0.04 -16.90
CA ASN A 647 26.99 -0.95 -17.07
C ASN A 647 27.25 -2.26 -16.32
N SER A 648 28.43 -2.48 -15.77
CA SER A 648 28.83 -3.69 -15.03
C SER A 648 28.42 -3.63 -13.55
N GLU A 649 28.64 -4.70 -12.79
CA GLU A 649 28.37 -4.72 -11.36
C GLU A 649 29.51 -3.99 -10.62
N TYR A 650 29.16 -2.95 -9.82
CA TYR A 650 30.12 -2.14 -9.07
C TYR A 650 30.88 -3.00 -8.04
N GLY A 651 32.18 -2.77 -7.94
CA GLY A 651 33.09 -3.55 -7.10
C GLY A 651 33.61 -4.86 -7.71
N HIS A 652 33.15 -5.22 -8.93
CA HIS A 652 33.54 -6.49 -9.59
C HIS A 652 34.09 -6.31 -11.01
N ILE A 653 34.68 -5.16 -11.31
CA ILE A 653 35.30 -4.90 -12.62
C ILE A 653 36.84 -5.01 -12.56
N SER A 654 37.45 -5.30 -13.70
CA SER A 654 38.89 -5.23 -13.86
C SER A 654 39.30 -3.88 -14.42
N LEU A 655 40.27 -3.22 -13.80
CA LEU A 655 40.80 -1.93 -14.25
C LEU A 655 41.95 -2.07 -15.28
N GLU A 656 42.31 -3.25 -15.67
CA GLU A 656 43.47 -3.50 -16.53
C GLU A 656 43.39 -2.74 -17.87
N ASN A 657 42.24 -2.84 -18.55
CA ASN A 657 42.01 -2.13 -19.82
C ASN A 657 41.92 -0.60 -19.61
N ALA A 658 41.18 -0.15 -18.56
CA ALA A 658 41.04 1.26 -18.27
C ALA A 658 42.42 1.94 -18.01
N LYS A 659 43.24 1.32 -17.16
CA LYS A 659 44.64 1.77 -16.90
C LYS A 659 45.55 1.66 -18.12
N LYS A 660 45.28 0.75 -19.06
CA LYS A 660 46.00 0.65 -20.33
C LYS A 660 45.68 1.84 -21.23
N TYR A 661 44.41 2.17 -21.42
CA TYR A 661 44.00 3.29 -22.28
C TYR A 661 44.41 4.65 -21.70
N GLU A 662 44.34 4.83 -20.40
CA GLU A 662 44.85 6.01 -19.72
C GLU A 662 46.36 6.20 -20.00
N ARG A 663 47.16 5.12 -19.87
CA ARG A 663 48.60 5.18 -20.20
C ARG A 663 48.85 5.48 -21.69
N GLU A 664 48.03 4.95 -22.62
CA GLU A 664 48.11 5.26 -24.06
C GLU A 664 47.86 6.74 -24.31
N ILE A 665 46.85 7.36 -23.69
CA ILE A 665 46.53 8.79 -23.78
C ILE A 665 47.73 9.61 -23.25
N ASN A 666 48.21 9.28 -22.07
CA ASN A 666 49.37 9.96 -21.45
C ASN A 666 50.63 9.88 -22.30
N GLN A 667 50.91 8.73 -22.90
CA GLN A 667 52.05 8.56 -23.77
C GLN A 667 51.94 9.42 -25.03
N ILE A 668 50.76 9.43 -25.67
CA ILE A 668 50.55 10.29 -26.86
C ILE A 668 50.72 11.75 -26.47
N ARG A 669 50.10 12.22 -25.40
CA ARG A 669 50.20 13.59 -24.90
C ARG A 669 51.68 13.98 -24.60
N ASN A 670 52.42 13.10 -23.93
CA ASN A 670 53.80 13.35 -23.61
C ASN A 670 54.68 13.50 -24.87
N ASN A 671 54.44 12.66 -25.89
CA ASN A 671 55.11 12.75 -27.17
C ASN A 671 54.77 14.04 -27.90
N LEU A 672 53.49 14.43 -27.91
CA LEU A 672 53.06 15.70 -28.52
C LEU A 672 53.68 16.91 -27.81
N ARG A 673 53.71 16.89 -26.48
CA ARG A 673 54.34 17.95 -25.67
C ARG A 673 55.81 18.07 -25.93
N LYS A 674 56.53 16.94 -26.03
CA LYS A 674 57.97 16.91 -26.34
C LYS A 674 58.22 17.48 -27.75
N SER A 675 57.50 17.01 -28.76
CA SER A 675 57.60 17.53 -30.14
C SER A 675 57.28 19.03 -30.21
N TYR A 676 56.24 19.48 -29.48
CA TYR A 676 55.88 20.88 -29.40
C TYR A 676 57.02 21.73 -28.82
N LEU A 677 57.68 21.32 -27.74
CA LEU A 677 58.77 22.06 -27.12
C LEU A 677 60.00 22.13 -28.04
N GLU A 678 60.36 20.98 -28.67
CA GLU A 678 61.50 20.95 -29.62
C GLU A 678 61.29 21.85 -30.83
N GLN A 679 60.07 21.94 -31.37
CA GLN A 679 59.69 22.81 -32.49
C GLN A 679 59.65 24.30 -32.05
N ALA A 680 59.17 24.57 -30.81
CA ALA A 680 59.17 25.92 -30.23
C ALA A 680 60.57 26.46 -30.02
N GLU A 681 61.52 25.63 -29.54
CA GLU A 681 62.96 26.00 -29.39
C GLU A 681 63.62 26.32 -30.72
N LYS A 682 63.20 25.62 -31.80
CA LYS A 682 63.73 25.91 -33.17
C LYS A 682 63.09 27.15 -33.81
N GLY A 683 62.14 27.79 -33.17
CA GLY A 683 61.40 28.95 -33.71
C GLY A 683 60.40 28.59 -34.86
N GLU A 684 60.08 27.31 -35.05
CA GLU A 684 59.19 26.84 -36.11
C GLU A 684 57.76 27.13 -35.82
N PHE A 685 57.40 27.45 -34.57
CA PHE A 685 56.03 27.78 -34.14
C PHE A 685 55.76 29.25 -33.96
N LYS A 686 54.65 29.73 -34.51
CA LYS A 686 54.03 30.97 -34.05
C LYS A 686 53.42 30.78 -32.66
N PHE A 687 53.66 31.73 -31.75
CA PHE A 687 53.33 31.65 -30.34
C PHE A 687 51.87 31.30 -30.07
N GLN A 688 50.89 31.99 -30.71
CA GLN A 688 49.44 31.76 -30.48
C GLN A 688 48.94 30.39 -30.95
N PRO A 689 49.23 29.91 -32.19
CA PRO A 689 48.84 28.56 -32.62
C PRO A 689 49.37 27.46 -31.70
N GLY A 690 50.63 27.65 -31.22
CA GLY A 690 51.26 26.67 -30.34
C GLY A 690 50.57 26.53 -28.98
N ILE A 691 50.21 27.65 -28.36
CA ILE A 691 49.47 27.63 -27.08
C ILE A 691 48.12 26.91 -27.26
N MET A 692 47.31 27.26 -28.28
CA MET A 692 46.01 26.65 -28.52
C MET A 692 46.13 25.16 -28.82
N TYR A 693 47.16 24.72 -29.52
CA TYR A 693 47.43 23.31 -29.78
C TYR A 693 47.77 22.57 -28.49
N ASN A 694 48.65 23.16 -27.65
CA ASN A 694 48.98 22.62 -26.34
C ASN A 694 47.75 22.50 -25.41
N ASP A 695 46.89 23.52 -25.40
CA ASP A 695 45.68 23.52 -24.59
C ASP A 695 44.75 22.37 -25.00
N LEU A 696 44.60 22.11 -26.30
CA LEU A 696 43.71 21.04 -26.80
C LEU A 696 44.21 19.64 -26.42
N PHE A 697 45.54 19.34 -26.66
CA PHE A 697 46.02 18.01 -26.32
C PHE A 697 46.15 17.79 -24.80
N SER A 698 46.42 18.85 -24.02
CA SER A 698 46.37 18.75 -22.56
C SER A 698 44.95 18.58 -22.02
N SER A 699 43.97 19.17 -22.69
CA SER A 699 42.54 18.94 -22.34
C SER A 699 42.09 17.50 -22.62
N CYS A 700 42.56 16.89 -23.70
CA CYS A 700 42.25 15.47 -23.98
C CYS A 700 42.83 14.54 -22.91
N GLU A 701 44.04 14.83 -22.38
CA GLU A 701 44.59 14.05 -21.27
C GLU A 701 43.78 14.22 -20.00
N LYS A 702 43.36 15.45 -19.63
CA LYS A 702 42.48 15.66 -18.49
C LYS A 702 41.14 14.88 -18.62
N VAL A 703 40.57 14.83 -19.83
CA VAL A 703 39.40 13.95 -20.08
C VAL A 703 39.75 12.50 -19.79
N GLY A 704 40.96 12.02 -20.20
CA GLY A 704 41.43 10.66 -19.89
C GLY A 704 41.57 10.42 -18.38
N ASP A 705 42.07 11.40 -17.62
CA ASP A 705 42.18 11.32 -16.16
C ASP A 705 40.79 11.17 -15.49
N HIS A 706 39.81 11.95 -15.93
CA HIS A 706 38.44 11.80 -15.40
C HIS A 706 37.78 10.49 -15.83
N ILE A 707 38.06 9.97 -17.03
CA ILE A 707 37.54 8.66 -17.50
C ILE A 707 38.06 7.50 -16.63
N ILE A 708 39.37 7.54 -16.25
CA ILE A 708 39.90 6.49 -15.37
C ILE A 708 39.35 6.62 -13.97
N ASN A 709 39.19 7.85 -13.41
CA ASN A 709 38.55 8.07 -12.12
C ASN A 709 37.12 7.44 -12.06
N VAL A 710 36.32 7.62 -13.12
CA VAL A 710 35.00 6.98 -13.23
C VAL A 710 35.13 5.47 -13.13
N SER A 711 36.08 4.84 -13.82
CA SER A 711 36.28 3.39 -13.77
C SER A 711 36.78 2.92 -12.39
N GLU A 712 37.68 3.67 -11.74
CA GLU A 712 38.15 3.39 -10.37
C GLU A 712 37.02 3.51 -9.37
N ALA A 713 36.16 4.52 -9.51
CA ALA A 713 34.97 4.67 -8.69
C ALA A 713 33.99 3.49 -8.83
N VAL A 714 33.83 2.96 -10.04
CA VAL A 714 33.03 1.73 -10.27
C VAL A 714 33.69 0.51 -9.64
N ALA A 715 35.02 0.43 -9.64
CA ALA A 715 35.76 -0.63 -8.99
C ALA A 715 35.72 -0.58 -7.46
N GLY A 716 35.39 0.59 -6.90
CA GLY A 716 35.40 0.84 -5.44
C GLY A 716 36.82 1.21 -4.93
N GLU A 717 37.73 1.64 -5.80
CA GLU A 717 39.05 2.15 -5.46
C GLU A 717 39.00 3.68 -5.23
N ILE A 718 38.08 4.19 -4.36
CA ILE A 718 37.96 5.63 -4.03
C ILE A 718 38.54 5.88 -2.65
#